data_b019ce33e4867fa6600a4f06cd70406d
#
_entry.id   b019ce33e4867fa6600a4f06cd70406d
#
_cell.length_a   1.000
_cell.length_b   1.000
_cell.length_c   1.000
_cell.angle_alpha   90.00
_cell.angle_beta   90.00
_cell.angle_gamma   90.00
#
_symmetry.space_group_name_H-M   'P 1'
#
loop_
_entity.id
_entity.type
_entity.pdbx_description
1 polymer ?
#
loop_
_entity_poly.entity_id
_entity_poly.type
_entity_poly.pdbx_seq_one_letter_code
_entity_poly.pdbx_strand_id
1 'polypeptide(L)'
;MKRRLNIGFLVDDLDNYFSNQACKGAELAAQALDANLFIFPGHYIGKPDSKYADKKYEYQYNSVFGLPAERNVDIIYILQGTICSRADKETQKAFLESLPKVPIVCLFSNFEGYHSVTFDNESGFSQAIRHLIDKHGAKTIGFVSGPVTNRDARERLEVYKQVLSEYDIPVNEDLIVYGDFTENSSEVVADLLDRNGKPDAIVFANDNMAIGGYKEIYARGLLPGKDVYVAGFDDDDFAVSLKPPLTTVEASSAALTYKAVLNAENYLNNSALSDMEVETHLIQRSSCGCSGLDEEAMCRRLKFFGIENGDLSFIDALQEYLFGLYYEDEPLRNIKDQLEAFCKAYVAFVTSDNIRSEVENINKSFALLLNTDLLVYTTPEKFFNTLQCMQYEATRIIRGEANDAVMNEEFADFYRLLSYSGLAQVHDRDNKSSRLSRMVNQQTGDIFLMSSDGDIPYEQLLGGLYSVGFTKSLLYLFQRSIRNTDDAPMECPKSVLLKAMSDSNGIRAMSDEQQLLRTEQIFTNDFTESDGRRTMVVFPLFVGADMYGLLVNELDANALSHVSPVALQLSVTLKSLIMIEEQNRDKMNLQNSLERFIRDNTKLEAIAKQDELTGLYNRRGFLDKVESILSDPAYSGKATVLCYVDMDNLKMINDKYGHDDGDYSLRTVADILRECFRDTDVLGRIGGDEFVVMAIIETDIDIAKIRERIERVTKSHNETAGKPYPIAMSAGIHKFTCRPDVDIYSILEIADGLLYEEKMEKKAKYGSYR
;
A
#
# COMPACT_ATOMS: atom_id res chain seq x y z
N MET A 1 35.75 11.19 1.48
CA MET A 1 35.48 9.75 1.22
C MET A 1 35.20 9.56 -0.25
N LYS A 2 35.61 8.45 -0.87
CA LYS A 2 35.23 8.11 -2.25
C LYS A 2 33.72 7.90 -2.23
N ARG A 3 32.96 8.52 -3.15
CA ARG A 3 31.50 8.29 -3.27
C ARG A 3 31.25 6.79 -3.50
N ARG A 4 30.36 6.18 -2.72
CA ARG A 4 29.94 4.78 -2.94
C ARG A 4 29.21 4.67 -4.26
N LEU A 5 29.40 3.52 -4.91
CA LEU A 5 28.62 3.14 -6.10
C LEU A 5 27.16 2.96 -5.72
N ASN A 6 26.25 3.49 -6.51
CA ASN A 6 24.81 3.34 -6.35
C ASN A 6 24.28 2.39 -7.42
N ILE A 7 23.84 1.22 -7.03
CA ILE A 7 23.34 0.16 -7.91
C ILE A 7 21.81 0.19 -7.90
N GLY A 8 21.19 0.39 -9.06
CA GLY A 8 19.77 0.20 -9.28
C GLY A 8 19.48 -1.25 -9.66
N PHE A 9 18.50 -1.87 -9.02
CA PHE A 9 18.12 -3.26 -9.27
C PHE A 9 16.60 -3.35 -9.52
N LEU A 10 16.21 -3.61 -10.77
CA LEU A 10 14.81 -3.71 -11.19
C LEU A 10 14.38 -5.19 -11.17
N VAL A 11 13.32 -5.47 -10.44
CA VAL A 11 12.78 -6.84 -10.27
C VAL A 11 11.28 -6.87 -10.55
N ASP A 12 10.75 -8.05 -10.90
CA ASP A 12 9.33 -8.25 -11.21
C ASP A 12 8.47 -8.39 -9.95
N ASP A 13 8.91 -9.20 -8.97
CA ASP A 13 8.12 -9.48 -7.78
C ASP A 13 9.03 -9.95 -6.63
N LEU A 14 8.84 -9.41 -5.43
CA LEU A 14 9.58 -9.83 -4.24
C LEU A 14 8.99 -11.06 -3.55
N ASP A 15 7.74 -11.42 -3.83
CA ASP A 15 7.07 -12.60 -3.27
C ASP A 15 7.46 -13.88 -4.03
N ASN A 16 8.02 -13.72 -5.23
CA ASN A 16 8.58 -14.83 -6.01
C ASN A 16 9.95 -15.23 -5.45
N TYR A 17 10.12 -16.53 -5.19
CA TYR A 17 11.37 -17.11 -4.68
C TYR A 17 12.58 -16.74 -5.56
N PHE A 18 12.46 -16.91 -6.88
CA PHE A 18 13.53 -16.64 -7.85
C PHE A 18 14.01 -15.17 -7.77
N SER A 19 13.10 -14.22 -7.77
CA SER A 19 13.42 -12.79 -7.73
C SER A 19 13.93 -12.36 -6.34
N ASN A 20 13.42 -12.99 -5.27
CA ASN A 20 13.92 -12.75 -3.92
C ASN A 20 15.37 -13.24 -3.77
N GLN A 21 15.71 -14.41 -4.30
CA GLN A 21 17.09 -14.91 -4.31
C GLN A 21 18.01 -14.04 -5.17
N ALA A 22 17.54 -13.53 -6.31
CA ALA A 22 18.30 -12.57 -7.12
C ALA A 22 18.62 -11.29 -6.33
N CYS A 23 17.64 -10.73 -5.59
CA CYS A 23 17.87 -9.59 -4.70
C CYS A 23 18.92 -9.89 -3.62
N LYS A 24 18.89 -11.09 -3.06
CA LYS A 24 19.86 -11.54 -2.05
C LYS A 24 21.27 -11.61 -2.63
N GLY A 25 21.41 -12.14 -3.85
CA GLY A 25 22.69 -12.14 -4.58
C GLY A 25 23.20 -10.72 -4.86
N ALA A 26 22.30 -9.81 -5.28
CA ALA A 26 22.65 -8.40 -5.50
C ALA A 26 23.13 -7.72 -4.20
N GLU A 27 22.47 -7.99 -3.09
CA GLU A 27 22.84 -7.42 -1.79
C GLU A 27 24.20 -7.88 -1.30
N LEU A 28 24.47 -9.19 -1.38
CA LEU A 28 25.78 -9.74 -1.01
C LEU A 28 26.92 -9.16 -1.87
N ALA A 29 26.70 -9.01 -3.17
CA ALA A 29 27.67 -8.39 -4.05
C ALA A 29 27.85 -6.90 -3.75
N ALA A 30 26.76 -6.18 -3.48
CA ALA A 30 26.83 -4.78 -3.07
C ALA A 30 27.58 -4.61 -1.75
N GLN A 31 27.43 -5.56 -0.82
CA GLN A 31 28.20 -5.62 0.42
C GLN A 31 29.69 -5.82 0.14
N ALA A 32 30.04 -6.77 -0.70
CA ALA A 32 31.46 -7.04 -1.08
C ALA A 32 32.11 -5.84 -1.78
N LEU A 33 31.35 -5.03 -2.53
CA LEU A 33 31.81 -3.82 -3.22
C LEU A 33 31.77 -2.55 -2.37
N ASP A 34 31.29 -2.58 -1.12
CA ASP A 34 30.93 -1.39 -0.31
C ASP A 34 30.04 -0.41 -1.10
N ALA A 35 29.04 -0.94 -1.84
CA ALA A 35 28.12 -0.19 -2.69
C ALA A 35 26.73 -0.07 -2.06
N ASN A 36 25.97 0.97 -2.43
CA ASN A 36 24.55 1.08 -2.10
C ASN A 36 23.72 0.30 -3.12
N LEU A 37 22.66 -0.35 -2.64
CA LEU A 37 21.69 -1.08 -3.47
C LEU A 37 20.31 -0.46 -3.35
N PHE A 38 19.70 -0.11 -4.48
CA PHE A 38 18.34 0.41 -4.57
C PHE A 38 17.49 -0.57 -5.37
N ILE A 39 16.53 -1.24 -4.72
CA ILE A 39 15.67 -2.25 -5.33
C ILE A 39 14.34 -1.60 -5.71
N PHE A 40 13.91 -1.84 -6.96
CA PHE A 40 12.69 -1.33 -7.57
C PHE A 40 11.80 -2.53 -7.96
N PRO A 41 10.96 -3.02 -7.04
CA PRO A 41 10.05 -4.13 -7.33
C PRO A 41 8.85 -3.63 -8.13
N GLY A 42 8.73 -4.13 -9.34
CA GLY A 42 7.60 -3.91 -10.23
C GLY A 42 6.81 -5.18 -10.49
N HIS A 43 6.39 -5.34 -11.72
CA HIS A 43 5.73 -6.52 -12.27
C HIS A 43 6.09 -6.71 -13.75
N TYR A 44 5.44 -7.68 -14.41
CA TYR A 44 5.63 -7.93 -15.84
C TYR A 44 5.25 -6.73 -16.70
N ILE A 45 6.01 -6.54 -17.78
CA ILE A 45 5.70 -5.59 -18.84
C ILE A 45 5.04 -6.36 -19.97
N GLY A 46 4.04 -5.74 -20.61
CA GLY A 46 3.25 -6.35 -21.68
C GLY A 46 1.80 -6.60 -21.27
N LYS A 47 1.00 -7.10 -22.20
CA LYS A 47 -0.43 -7.30 -21.95
C LYS A 47 -0.66 -8.41 -20.91
N PRO A 48 -1.49 -8.16 -19.89
CA PRO A 48 -1.87 -9.20 -18.95
C PRO A 48 -2.57 -10.34 -19.70
N ASP A 49 -2.29 -11.58 -19.33
CA ASP A 49 -3.01 -12.73 -19.85
C ASP A 49 -4.46 -12.65 -19.39
N SER A 50 -5.41 -12.78 -20.31
CA SER A 50 -6.85 -12.69 -20.03
C SER A 50 -7.38 -13.71 -19.01
N LYS A 51 -6.56 -14.71 -18.67
CA LYS A 51 -6.87 -15.72 -17.64
C LYS A 51 -6.76 -15.20 -16.19
N TYR A 52 -6.13 -14.04 -15.96
CA TYR A 52 -5.83 -13.49 -14.62
C TYR A 52 -6.57 -12.18 -14.39
N ALA A 53 -7.91 -12.21 -14.48
CA ALA A 53 -8.76 -11.03 -14.27
C ALA A 53 -8.68 -10.43 -12.85
N ASP A 54 -8.21 -11.20 -11.87
CA ASP A 54 -7.95 -10.80 -10.49
C ASP A 54 -6.71 -9.91 -10.33
N LYS A 55 -5.81 -9.92 -11.31
CA LYS A 55 -4.56 -9.15 -11.32
C LYS A 55 -4.64 -7.82 -12.10
N LYS A 56 -5.84 -7.26 -12.20
CA LYS A 56 -6.17 -6.09 -13.02
C LYS A 56 -5.30 -4.83 -12.75
N TYR A 57 -4.73 -4.69 -11.57
CA TYR A 57 -3.99 -3.49 -11.16
C TYR A 57 -2.50 -3.74 -10.92
N GLU A 58 -1.94 -4.88 -11.32
CA GLU A 58 -0.52 -5.19 -11.14
C GLU A 58 0.41 -4.23 -11.90
N TYR A 59 -0.03 -3.62 -13.00
CA TYR A 59 0.71 -2.58 -13.71
C TYR A 59 1.10 -1.37 -12.83
N GLN A 60 0.40 -1.16 -11.71
CA GLN A 60 0.71 -0.08 -10.76
C GLN A 60 2.09 -0.22 -10.14
N TYR A 61 2.54 -1.45 -9.89
CA TYR A 61 3.89 -1.71 -9.39
C TYR A 61 4.96 -1.17 -10.33
N ASN A 62 4.73 -1.18 -11.64
CA ASN A 62 5.71 -0.72 -12.64
C ASN A 62 5.99 0.80 -12.60
N SER A 63 5.21 1.55 -11.84
CA SER A 63 5.46 2.98 -11.59
C SER A 63 6.84 3.25 -10.96
N VAL A 64 7.38 2.29 -10.20
CA VAL A 64 8.71 2.42 -9.59
C VAL A 64 9.85 2.35 -10.60
N PHE A 65 9.64 1.79 -11.78
CA PHE A 65 10.66 1.73 -12.83
C PHE A 65 11.00 3.10 -13.42
N GLY A 66 10.16 4.11 -13.19
CA GLY A 66 10.43 5.51 -13.54
C GLY A 66 11.23 6.29 -12.49
N LEU A 67 11.60 5.69 -11.34
CA LEU A 67 12.31 6.36 -10.25
C LEU A 67 13.85 6.38 -10.39
N PRO A 68 14.51 5.38 -11.01
CA PRO A 68 15.94 5.48 -11.30
C PRO A 68 16.24 6.71 -12.15
N ALA A 69 17.30 7.44 -11.81
CA ALA A 69 17.76 8.62 -12.53
C ALA A 69 19.29 8.67 -12.51
N GLU A 70 19.92 9.31 -13.51
CA GLU A 70 21.39 9.46 -13.62
C GLU A 70 22.06 10.08 -12.38
N ARG A 71 21.26 10.77 -11.54
CA ARG A 71 21.73 11.40 -10.30
C ARG A 71 21.70 10.46 -9.09
N ASN A 72 20.89 9.41 -9.13
CA ASN A 72 20.67 8.53 -7.98
C ASN A 72 21.20 7.11 -8.19
N VAL A 73 21.41 6.66 -9.43
CA VAL A 73 22.02 5.37 -9.76
C VAL A 73 23.18 5.53 -10.75
N ASP A 74 24.22 4.73 -10.59
CA ASP A 74 25.39 4.72 -11.46
C ASP A 74 25.34 3.59 -12.50
N ILE A 75 24.66 2.48 -12.18
CA ILE A 75 24.44 1.30 -13.02
C ILE A 75 23.09 0.67 -12.68
N ILE A 76 22.43 0.07 -13.66
CA ILE A 76 21.15 -0.62 -13.48
C ILE A 76 21.29 -2.08 -13.88
N TYR A 77 20.83 -2.98 -13.01
CA TYR A 77 20.60 -4.40 -13.28
C TYR A 77 19.11 -4.66 -13.39
N ILE A 78 18.70 -5.43 -14.39
CA ILE A 78 17.30 -5.71 -14.67
C ILE A 78 17.10 -7.22 -14.74
N LEU A 79 16.13 -7.76 -14.01
CA LEU A 79 15.64 -9.11 -14.22
C LEU A 79 14.83 -9.17 -15.53
N GLN A 80 15.50 -8.98 -16.66
CA GLN A 80 14.82 -8.84 -17.94
C GLN A 80 14.10 -10.13 -18.35
N GLY A 81 14.68 -11.28 -18.06
CA GLY A 81 14.08 -12.58 -18.37
C GLY A 81 12.71 -12.79 -17.72
N THR A 82 12.45 -12.17 -16.55
CA THR A 82 11.16 -12.22 -15.84
C THR A 82 10.30 -11.01 -16.16
N ILE A 83 10.78 -9.79 -15.95
CA ILE A 83 10.04 -8.54 -16.19
C ILE A 83 9.48 -8.49 -17.62
N CYS A 84 10.29 -8.86 -18.62
CA CYS A 84 9.95 -8.78 -20.05
C CYS A 84 9.43 -10.10 -20.63
N SER A 85 9.18 -11.12 -19.81
CA SER A 85 8.79 -12.47 -20.28
C SER A 85 7.52 -12.49 -21.15
N ARG A 86 6.64 -11.51 -21.00
CA ARG A 86 5.37 -11.38 -21.70
C ARG A 86 5.35 -10.28 -22.75
N ALA A 87 6.47 -9.58 -22.94
CA ALA A 87 6.61 -8.47 -23.87
C ALA A 87 7.22 -8.91 -25.21
N ASP A 88 6.75 -8.37 -26.32
CA ASP A 88 7.44 -8.51 -27.58
C ASP A 88 8.73 -7.68 -27.64
N LYS A 89 9.57 -7.92 -28.64
CA LYS A 89 10.87 -7.25 -28.77
C LYS A 89 10.78 -5.73 -28.85
N GLU A 90 9.71 -5.19 -29.45
CA GLU A 90 9.51 -3.75 -29.59
C GLU A 90 9.16 -3.12 -28.23
N THR A 91 8.27 -3.75 -27.48
CA THR A 91 7.93 -3.34 -26.11
C THR A 91 9.13 -3.42 -25.17
N GLN A 92 9.92 -4.51 -25.25
CA GLN A 92 11.15 -4.67 -24.47
C GLN A 92 12.15 -3.53 -24.76
N LYS A 93 12.37 -3.22 -26.05
CA LYS A 93 13.24 -2.15 -26.49
C LYS A 93 12.75 -0.79 -25.98
N ALA A 94 11.49 -0.48 -26.14
CA ALA A 94 10.90 0.77 -25.67
C ALA A 94 11.05 0.94 -24.15
N PHE A 95 10.90 -0.14 -23.38
CA PHE A 95 11.11 -0.13 -21.94
C PHE A 95 12.59 0.17 -21.58
N LEU A 96 13.53 -0.54 -22.17
CA LEU A 96 14.96 -0.32 -21.90
C LEU A 96 15.40 1.09 -22.30
N GLU A 97 14.90 1.63 -23.41
CA GLU A 97 15.17 2.99 -23.88
C GLU A 97 14.53 4.07 -22.98
N SER A 98 13.48 3.74 -22.20
CA SER A 98 12.86 4.66 -21.25
C SER A 98 13.65 4.85 -19.95
N LEU A 99 14.62 3.98 -19.67
CA LEU A 99 15.45 4.04 -18.48
C LEU A 99 16.54 5.10 -18.62
N PRO A 100 17.13 5.57 -17.49
CA PRO A 100 18.22 6.56 -17.50
C PRO A 100 19.41 6.08 -18.34
N LYS A 101 20.17 7.04 -18.86
CA LYS A 101 21.38 6.79 -19.68
C LYS A 101 22.58 6.41 -18.81
N VAL A 102 22.47 5.34 -18.07
CA VAL A 102 23.55 4.68 -17.32
C VAL A 102 23.77 3.28 -17.91
N PRO A 103 24.90 2.61 -17.64
CA PRO A 103 25.08 1.22 -18.03
C PRO A 103 23.93 0.34 -17.52
N ILE A 104 23.38 -0.50 -18.39
CA ILE A 104 22.31 -1.44 -18.07
C ILE A 104 22.81 -2.85 -18.33
N VAL A 105 22.57 -3.74 -17.37
CA VAL A 105 22.90 -5.17 -17.42
C VAL A 105 21.61 -5.97 -17.37
N CYS A 106 21.33 -6.71 -18.44
CA CYS A 106 20.18 -7.60 -18.55
C CYS A 106 20.51 -8.95 -17.91
N LEU A 107 19.72 -9.37 -16.92
CA LEU A 107 19.88 -10.64 -16.26
C LEU A 107 18.83 -11.64 -16.76
N PHE A 108 19.22 -12.91 -16.87
CA PHE A 108 18.38 -14.05 -17.29
C PHE A 108 17.85 -13.93 -18.72
N SER A 109 18.38 -13.01 -19.51
CA SER A 109 18.03 -12.84 -20.92
C SER A 109 19.10 -12.03 -21.62
N ASN A 110 19.22 -12.20 -22.93
CA ASN A 110 20.12 -11.43 -23.78
C ASN A 110 19.31 -10.46 -24.63
N PHE A 111 19.69 -9.19 -24.64
CA PHE A 111 19.08 -8.18 -25.48
C PHE A 111 20.15 -7.38 -26.21
N GLU A 112 20.05 -7.32 -27.54
CA GLU A 112 21.03 -6.68 -28.41
C GLU A 112 21.27 -5.21 -28.00
N GLY A 113 22.54 -4.85 -27.81
CA GLY A 113 22.94 -3.50 -27.43
C GLY A 113 23.12 -3.29 -25.92
N TYR A 114 22.93 -4.32 -25.10
CA TYR A 114 23.10 -4.27 -23.63
C TYR A 114 24.03 -5.39 -23.15
N HIS A 115 24.66 -5.20 -21.99
CA HIS A 115 25.35 -6.29 -21.30
C HIS A 115 24.34 -7.36 -20.88
N SER A 116 24.72 -8.63 -20.91
CA SER A 116 23.84 -9.73 -20.51
C SER A 116 24.56 -10.74 -19.63
N VAL A 117 23.81 -11.29 -18.67
CA VAL A 117 24.23 -12.42 -17.82
C VAL A 117 23.13 -13.47 -17.80
N THR A 118 23.45 -14.68 -18.25
CA THR A 118 22.49 -15.77 -18.42
C THR A 118 22.99 -17.03 -17.76
N PHE A 119 22.12 -18.03 -17.60
CA PHE A 119 22.54 -19.37 -17.27
C PHE A 119 23.08 -20.10 -18.50
N ASP A 120 24.06 -20.97 -18.28
CA ASP A 120 24.41 -22.03 -19.21
C ASP A 120 23.31 -23.11 -19.15
N ASN A 121 22.40 -23.05 -20.13
CA ASN A 121 21.30 -24.00 -20.24
C ASN A 121 21.77 -25.41 -20.72
N GLU A 122 23.02 -25.56 -21.23
CA GLU A 122 23.51 -26.80 -21.79
C GLU A 122 24.06 -27.72 -20.72
N SER A 123 24.98 -27.24 -19.89
CA SER A 123 25.78 -28.12 -19.00
C SER A 123 24.93 -28.94 -18.03
N GLY A 124 24.13 -28.25 -17.19
CA GLY A 124 23.32 -28.96 -16.17
C GLY A 124 22.16 -29.74 -16.79
N PHE A 125 21.47 -29.16 -17.79
CA PHE A 125 20.31 -29.78 -18.39
C PHE A 125 20.69 -31.07 -19.21
N SER A 126 21.79 -31.00 -19.95
CA SER A 126 22.30 -32.20 -20.63
C SER A 126 22.71 -33.30 -19.65
N GLN A 127 23.31 -32.93 -18.48
CA GLN A 127 23.61 -33.90 -17.41
C GLN A 127 22.35 -34.57 -16.89
N ALA A 128 21.27 -33.84 -16.70
CA ALA A 128 20.00 -34.41 -16.22
C ALA A 128 19.44 -35.44 -17.20
N ILE A 129 19.42 -35.13 -18.50
CA ILE A 129 18.88 -36.03 -19.52
C ILE A 129 19.82 -37.27 -19.68
N ARG A 130 21.13 -37.05 -19.75
CA ARG A 130 22.11 -38.14 -19.81
C ARG A 130 22.02 -39.05 -18.58
N HIS A 131 21.81 -38.48 -17.38
CA HIS A 131 21.61 -39.26 -16.16
C HIS A 131 20.40 -40.23 -16.27
N LEU A 132 19.28 -39.76 -16.82
CA LEU A 132 18.10 -40.60 -17.03
C LEU A 132 18.36 -41.71 -18.03
N ILE A 133 19.16 -41.47 -19.07
CA ILE A 133 19.53 -42.49 -20.07
C ILE A 133 20.57 -43.48 -19.53
N ASP A 134 21.68 -42.96 -19.00
CA ASP A 134 22.85 -43.78 -18.61
C ASP A 134 22.58 -44.64 -17.35
N LYS A 135 21.94 -44.00 -16.33
CA LYS A 135 21.71 -44.68 -15.04
C LYS A 135 20.41 -45.47 -14.99
N HIS A 136 19.37 -45.01 -15.69
CA HIS A 136 18.02 -45.57 -15.60
C HIS A 136 17.54 -46.22 -16.89
N GLY A 137 18.31 -46.13 -17.99
CA GLY A 137 18.00 -46.76 -19.27
C GLY A 137 16.77 -46.19 -19.95
N ALA A 138 16.42 -44.93 -19.69
CA ALA A 138 15.26 -44.28 -20.29
C ALA A 138 15.41 -44.17 -21.81
N LYS A 139 14.40 -44.62 -22.56
CA LYS A 139 14.36 -44.64 -24.03
C LYS A 139 13.24 -43.77 -24.58
N THR A 140 12.19 -43.54 -23.79
CA THR A 140 11.07 -42.67 -24.10
C THR A 140 11.04 -41.55 -23.08
N ILE A 141 11.43 -40.34 -23.51
CA ILE A 141 11.56 -39.20 -22.62
C ILE A 141 10.61 -38.11 -23.11
N GLY A 142 9.64 -37.75 -22.26
CA GLY A 142 8.77 -36.58 -22.50
C GLY A 142 9.46 -35.28 -22.09
N PHE A 143 9.15 -34.19 -22.78
CA PHE A 143 9.66 -32.88 -22.44
C PHE A 143 8.51 -31.87 -22.28
N VAL A 144 8.42 -31.27 -21.12
CA VAL A 144 7.51 -30.15 -20.83
C VAL A 144 8.31 -28.86 -20.94
N SER A 145 8.26 -28.23 -22.11
CA SER A 145 8.93 -26.98 -22.40
C SER A 145 8.19 -25.78 -21.79
N GLY A 146 8.88 -24.65 -21.64
CA GLY A 146 8.25 -23.37 -21.36
C GLY A 146 7.67 -22.74 -22.64
N PRO A 147 7.22 -21.46 -22.56
CA PRO A 147 6.66 -20.74 -23.70
C PRO A 147 7.65 -20.64 -24.87
N VAL A 148 7.17 -20.83 -26.08
CA VAL A 148 8.02 -20.79 -27.32
C VAL A 148 8.70 -19.44 -27.55
N THR A 149 8.17 -18.37 -26.95
CA THR A 149 8.74 -17.02 -27.02
C THR A 149 9.93 -16.83 -26.07
N ASN A 150 10.05 -17.66 -25.03
CA ASN A 150 11.12 -17.58 -24.05
C ASN A 150 12.42 -18.19 -24.61
N ARG A 151 13.56 -17.53 -24.39
CA ARG A 151 14.87 -17.97 -24.87
C ARG A 151 15.31 -19.27 -24.19
N ASP A 152 15.27 -19.31 -22.85
CA ASP A 152 15.74 -20.48 -22.09
C ASP A 152 14.93 -21.73 -22.41
N ALA A 153 13.61 -21.59 -22.61
CA ALA A 153 12.77 -22.70 -23.06
C ALA A 153 13.21 -23.27 -24.40
N ARG A 154 13.57 -22.41 -25.37
CA ARG A 154 14.06 -22.85 -26.66
C ARG A 154 15.43 -23.51 -26.56
N GLU A 155 16.36 -22.91 -25.81
CA GLU A 155 17.70 -23.47 -25.62
C GLU A 155 17.62 -24.85 -24.94
N ARG A 156 16.83 -25.00 -23.87
CA ARG A 156 16.62 -26.30 -23.21
C ARG A 156 15.96 -27.32 -24.15
N LEU A 157 15.06 -26.89 -25.05
CA LEU A 157 14.48 -27.76 -26.06
C LEU A 157 15.54 -28.26 -27.06
N GLU A 158 16.42 -27.38 -27.50
CA GLU A 158 17.52 -27.77 -28.41
C GLU A 158 18.50 -28.74 -27.71
N VAL A 159 18.86 -28.45 -26.44
CA VAL A 159 19.68 -29.38 -25.63
C VAL A 159 19.01 -30.75 -25.48
N TYR A 160 17.69 -30.78 -25.22
CA TYR A 160 16.94 -32.04 -25.17
C TYR A 160 17.05 -32.80 -26.49
N LYS A 161 16.82 -32.17 -27.63
CA LYS A 161 16.90 -32.78 -28.94
C LYS A 161 18.33 -33.24 -29.27
N GLN A 162 19.35 -32.46 -28.92
CA GLN A 162 20.74 -32.76 -29.12
C GLN A 162 21.14 -34.02 -28.34
N VAL A 163 20.82 -34.08 -27.01
CA VAL A 163 21.17 -35.22 -26.18
C VAL A 163 20.51 -36.52 -26.68
N LEU A 164 19.21 -36.47 -27.05
CA LEU A 164 18.55 -37.66 -27.65
C LEU A 164 19.26 -38.12 -28.91
N SER A 165 19.68 -37.19 -29.76
CA SER A 165 20.44 -37.52 -31.00
C SER A 165 21.79 -38.17 -30.70
N GLU A 166 22.51 -37.73 -29.64
CA GLU A 166 23.79 -38.31 -29.23
C GLU A 166 23.65 -39.81 -28.80
N TYR A 167 22.47 -40.19 -28.30
CA TYR A 167 22.15 -41.55 -27.87
C TYR A 167 21.36 -42.34 -28.93
N ASP A 168 21.26 -41.86 -30.16
CA ASP A 168 20.46 -42.50 -31.23
C ASP A 168 18.99 -42.72 -30.85
N ILE A 169 18.43 -41.89 -29.94
CA ILE A 169 17.01 -41.89 -29.57
C ILE A 169 16.26 -40.93 -30.49
N PRO A 170 15.26 -41.41 -31.27
CA PRO A 170 14.54 -40.54 -32.18
C PRO A 170 13.69 -39.52 -31.42
N VAL A 171 13.78 -38.26 -31.82
CA VAL A 171 12.91 -37.21 -31.29
C VAL A 171 11.47 -37.47 -31.71
N ASN A 172 10.56 -37.61 -30.76
CA ASN A 172 9.13 -37.74 -31.00
C ASN A 172 8.47 -36.42 -30.60
N GLU A 173 7.99 -35.63 -31.58
CA GLU A 173 7.35 -34.33 -31.31
C GLU A 173 6.05 -34.46 -30.50
N ASP A 174 5.38 -35.64 -30.49
CA ASP A 174 4.20 -35.86 -29.65
C ASP A 174 4.56 -35.94 -28.14
N LEU A 175 5.82 -36.23 -27.80
CA LEU A 175 6.35 -36.21 -26.44
C LEU A 175 6.79 -34.79 -25.98
N ILE A 176 6.66 -33.77 -26.81
CA ILE A 176 7.00 -32.39 -26.47
C ILE A 176 5.71 -31.60 -26.30
N VAL A 177 5.51 -31.02 -25.11
CA VAL A 177 4.39 -30.15 -24.77
C VAL A 177 4.90 -28.82 -24.22
N TYR A 178 4.07 -27.79 -24.31
CA TYR A 178 4.45 -26.44 -23.93
C TYR A 178 3.61 -25.94 -22.77
N GLY A 179 4.26 -25.61 -21.65
CA GLY A 179 3.69 -24.96 -20.48
C GLY A 179 4.02 -23.46 -20.43
N ASP A 180 3.77 -22.86 -19.28
CA ASP A 180 3.88 -21.43 -19.04
C ASP A 180 4.87 -21.07 -17.90
N PHE A 181 5.72 -22.00 -17.48
CA PHE A 181 6.63 -21.92 -16.33
C PHE A 181 5.93 -21.84 -14.96
N THR A 182 4.61 -22.05 -14.90
CA THR A 182 3.85 -22.08 -13.64
C THR A 182 3.48 -23.51 -13.23
N GLU A 183 2.98 -23.66 -12.00
CA GLU A 183 2.48 -24.96 -11.50
C GLU A 183 1.22 -25.48 -12.23
N ASN A 184 0.64 -24.70 -13.15
CA ASN A 184 -0.59 -25.05 -13.87
C ASN A 184 -0.35 -25.97 -15.08
N SER A 185 0.72 -26.76 -15.06
CA SER A 185 1.12 -27.67 -16.15
C SER A 185 0.37 -29.01 -16.18
N SER A 186 -0.55 -29.29 -15.24
CA SER A 186 -1.26 -30.58 -15.18
C SER A 186 -1.97 -30.93 -16.49
N GLU A 187 -2.64 -29.96 -17.12
CA GLU A 187 -3.37 -30.19 -18.38
C GLU A 187 -2.44 -30.56 -19.54
N VAL A 188 -1.28 -29.90 -19.67
CA VAL A 188 -0.33 -30.21 -20.74
C VAL A 188 0.37 -31.55 -20.52
N VAL A 189 0.60 -31.93 -19.25
CA VAL A 189 1.12 -33.25 -18.91
C VAL A 189 0.07 -34.34 -19.15
N ALA A 190 -1.21 -34.06 -18.87
CA ALA A 190 -2.31 -34.97 -19.20
C ALA A 190 -2.34 -35.26 -20.70
N ASP A 191 -2.26 -34.20 -21.53
CA ASP A 191 -2.22 -34.32 -22.99
C ASP A 191 -1.03 -35.15 -23.48
N LEU A 192 0.19 -34.97 -22.90
CA LEU A 192 1.37 -35.76 -23.21
C LEU A 192 1.13 -37.26 -22.90
N LEU A 193 0.59 -37.55 -21.71
CA LEU A 193 0.32 -38.92 -21.27
C LEU A 193 -0.85 -39.58 -22.05
N ASP A 194 -1.84 -38.81 -22.46
CA ASP A 194 -2.97 -39.32 -23.25
C ASP A 194 -2.57 -39.69 -24.67
N ARG A 195 -1.68 -38.94 -25.29
CA ARG A 195 -1.21 -39.19 -26.66
C ARG A 195 -0.25 -40.36 -26.73
N ASN A 196 0.64 -40.52 -25.77
CA ASN A 196 1.79 -41.39 -25.86
C ASN A 196 1.78 -42.57 -24.84
N GLY A 197 0.81 -42.56 -23.93
CA GLY A 197 0.87 -43.45 -22.77
C GLY A 197 1.97 -43.04 -21.80
N LYS A 198 2.49 -44.01 -21.04
CA LYS A 198 3.50 -43.76 -20.01
C LYS A 198 4.91 -43.73 -20.64
N PRO A 199 5.61 -42.58 -20.69
CA PRO A 199 7.04 -42.55 -21.05
C PRO A 199 7.90 -43.11 -19.91
N ASP A 200 9.17 -43.45 -20.19
CA ASP A 200 10.14 -43.84 -19.16
C ASP A 200 10.47 -42.66 -18.24
N ALA A 201 10.60 -41.47 -18.82
CA ALA A 201 10.89 -40.23 -18.07
C ALA A 201 10.14 -39.02 -18.63
N ILE A 202 9.96 -38.01 -17.79
CA ILE A 202 9.50 -36.67 -18.16
C ILE A 202 10.48 -35.64 -17.61
N VAL A 203 11.03 -34.80 -18.48
CA VAL A 203 11.90 -33.71 -18.11
C VAL A 203 11.13 -32.41 -18.23
N PHE A 204 11.22 -31.55 -17.23
CA PHE A 204 10.54 -30.25 -17.18
C PHE A 204 11.55 -29.14 -17.39
N ALA A 205 11.18 -28.14 -18.17
CA ALA A 205 12.03 -27.00 -18.39
C ALA A 205 12.18 -26.11 -17.14
N ASN A 206 11.31 -26.28 -16.09
CA ASN A 206 11.54 -25.74 -14.76
C ASN A 206 10.82 -26.57 -13.68
N ASP A 207 11.17 -26.32 -12.41
CA ASP A 207 10.64 -27.05 -11.26
C ASP A 207 9.16 -26.72 -10.97
N ASN A 208 8.72 -25.48 -11.21
CA ASN A 208 7.32 -25.12 -11.02
C ASN A 208 6.38 -25.98 -11.88
N MET A 209 6.74 -26.20 -13.14
CA MET A 209 5.93 -27.09 -14.00
C MET A 209 5.98 -28.54 -13.53
N ALA A 210 7.04 -28.99 -12.89
CA ALA A 210 7.10 -30.35 -12.34
C ALA A 210 6.05 -30.57 -11.23
N ILE A 211 5.62 -29.53 -10.49
CA ILE A 211 4.54 -29.65 -9.50
C ILE A 211 3.24 -30.14 -10.17
N GLY A 212 2.85 -29.49 -11.27
CA GLY A 212 1.68 -29.91 -12.04
C GLY A 212 1.85 -31.31 -12.64
N GLY A 213 3.07 -31.64 -13.09
CA GLY A 213 3.43 -32.95 -13.55
C GLY A 213 3.26 -34.04 -12.48
N TYR A 214 3.71 -33.79 -11.28
CA TYR A 214 3.52 -34.72 -10.15
C TYR A 214 2.03 -34.91 -9.84
N LYS A 215 1.24 -33.85 -9.82
CA LYS A 215 -0.22 -33.93 -9.62
C LYS A 215 -0.87 -34.87 -10.64
N GLU A 216 -0.51 -34.74 -11.92
CA GLU A 216 -1.06 -35.56 -12.99
C GLU A 216 -0.56 -37.01 -12.98
N ILE A 217 0.73 -37.25 -12.74
CA ILE A 217 1.30 -38.58 -12.60
C ILE A 217 0.59 -39.35 -11.47
N TYR A 218 0.38 -38.71 -10.31
CA TYR A 218 -0.35 -39.33 -9.20
C TYR A 218 -1.83 -39.54 -9.51
N ALA A 219 -2.50 -38.63 -10.20
CA ALA A 219 -3.90 -38.77 -10.60
C ALA A 219 -4.13 -40.01 -11.46
N ARG A 220 -3.10 -40.46 -12.21
CA ARG A 220 -3.11 -41.70 -13.01
C ARG A 220 -2.68 -42.95 -12.24
N GLY A 221 -2.41 -42.82 -10.94
CA GLY A 221 -1.94 -43.92 -10.11
C GLY A 221 -0.48 -44.35 -10.36
N LEU A 222 0.29 -43.46 -11.02
CA LEU A 222 1.72 -43.66 -11.28
C LEU A 222 2.54 -42.98 -10.19
N LEU A 223 3.76 -43.48 -9.97
CA LEU A 223 4.67 -42.94 -8.96
C LEU A 223 5.91 -42.33 -9.63
N PRO A 224 6.19 -41.03 -9.42
CA PRO A 224 7.46 -40.42 -9.84
C PRO A 224 8.66 -41.19 -9.24
N GLY A 225 9.73 -41.33 -10.00
CA GLY A 225 10.94 -42.06 -9.59
C GLY A 225 10.83 -43.58 -9.60
N LYS A 226 9.64 -44.12 -9.84
CA LYS A 226 9.41 -45.56 -9.92
C LYS A 226 8.77 -45.98 -11.23
N ASP A 227 7.63 -45.40 -11.54
CA ASP A 227 6.88 -45.71 -12.77
C ASP A 227 7.26 -44.75 -13.92
N VAL A 228 7.54 -43.48 -13.58
CA VAL A 228 8.02 -42.46 -14.50
C VAL A 228 9.14 -41.69 -13.80
N TYR A 229 10.32 -41.63 -14.41
CA TYR A 229 11.41 -40.79 -13.90
C TYR A 229 11.13 -39.33 -14.18
N VAL A 230 11.48 -38.45 -13.25
CA VAL A 230 11.22 -37.02 -13.37
C VAL A 230 12.49 -36.23 -13.08
N ALA A 231 12.77 -35.24 -13.93
CA ALA A 231 13.79 -34.22 -13.69
C ALA A 231 13.26 -32.81 -13.99
N GLY A 232 13.73 -31.86 -13.23
CA GLY A 232 13.37 -30.42 -13.35
C GLY A 232 14.58 -29.54 -13.67
N PHE A 233 14.40 -28.22 -13.46
CA PHE A 233 15.41 -27.20 -13.60
C PHE A 233 15.06 -26.02 -12.69
N ASP A 234 15.98 -25.35 -12.05
CA ASP A 234 16.04 -24.18 -11.18
C ASP A 234 16.56 -24.52 -9.76
N ASP A 235 16.27 -25.68 -9.21
CA ASP A 235 16.49 -26.08 -7.81
C ASP A 235 15.75 -25.19 -6.81
N ASP A 236 14.47 -24.98 -7.08
CA ASP A 236 13.58 -24.22 -6.19
C ASP A 236 13.43 -24.89 -4.81
N ASP A 237 13.25 -24.10 -3.73
CA ASP A 237 13.14 -24.58 -2.33
C ASP A 237 12.11 -25.70 -2.12
N PHE A 238 11.04 -25.74 -2.91
CA PHE A 238 10.02 -26.80 -2.81
C PHE A 238 10.43 -28.11 -3.46
N ALA A 239 11.46 -28.13 -4.33
CA ALA A 239 11.91 -29.36 -5.04
C ALA A 239 12.25 -30.47 -4.06
N VAL A 240 12.88 -30.13 -2.93
CA VAL A 240 13.21 -31.09 -1.86
C VAL A 240 11.99 -31.62 -1.11
N SER A 241 10.89 -30.86 -1.08
CA SER A 241 9.65 -31.24 -0.36
C SER A 241 8.66 -32.04 -1.19
N LEU A 242 8.86 -32.14 -2.50
CA LEU A 242 8.07 -33.05 -3.35
C LEU A 242 8.28 -34.53 -2.91
N LYS A 243 7.32 -35.36 -3.20
CA LYS A 243 7.36 -36.79 -2.85
C LYS A 243 7.28 -37.65 -4.11
N PRO A 244 8.41 -38.30 -4.51
CA PRO A 244 9.75 -38.17 -3.96
C PRO A 244 10.38 -36.78 -4.27
N PRO A 245 11.46 -36.38 -3.55
CA PRO A 245 12.20 -35.15 -3.84
C PRO A 245 12.66 -35.08 -5.30
N LEU A 246 12.49 -33.91 -5.92
CA LEU A 246 12.72 -33.68 -7.35
C LEU A 246 14.23 -33.62 -7.65
N THR A 247 14.70 -34.48 -8.54
CA THR A 247 15.99 -34.35 -9.23
C THR A 247 15.88 -33.15 -10.17
N THR A 248 16.79 -32.20 -10.08
CA THR A 248 16.72 -30.96 -10.80
C THR A 248 18.12 -30.45 -11.18
N VAL A 249 18.17 -29.30 -11.86
CA VAL A 249 19.40 -28.60 -12.19
C VAL A 249 19.50 -27.34 -11.34
N GLU A 250 20.59 -27.19 -10.57
CA GLU A 250 20.85 -25.98 -9.81
C GLU A 250 21.15 -24.81 -10.79
N ALA A 251 20.25 -23.84 -10.84
CA ALA A 251 20.36 -22.61 -11.59
C ALA A 251 20.12 -21.42 -10.65
N SER A 252 21.08 -21.18 -9.77
CA SER A 252 20.92 -20.21 -8.67
C SER A 252 20.84 -18.76 -9.18
N SER A 253 19.66 -18.15 -9.09
CA SER A 253 19.47 -16.74 -9.42
C SER A 253 20.31 -15.82 -8.52
N ALA A 254 20.53 -16.23 -7.26
CA ALA A 254 21.43 -15.52 -6.35
C ALA A 254 22.89 -15.55 -6.86
N ALA A 255 23.38 -16.72 -7.30
CA ALA A 255 24.74 -16.88 -7.81
C ALA A 255 24.97 -16.06 -9.08
N LEU A 256 24.02 -16.12 -10.01
CA LEU A 256 24.12 -15.35 -11.25
C LEU A 256 24.15 -13.85 -10.96
N THR A 257 23.21 -13.36 -10.14
CA THR A 257 23.13 -11.94 -9.80
C THR A 257 24.35 -11.47 -9.01
N TYR A 258 24.85 -12.29 -8.07
CA TYR A 258 26.08 -11.99 -7.33
C TYR A 258 27.27 -11.80 -8.27
N LYS A 259 27.53 -12.73 -9.19
CA LYS A 259 28.61 -12.63 -10.18
C LYS A 259 28.42 -11.41 -11.10
N ALA A 260 27.19 -11.16 -11.53
CA ALA A 260 26.86 -10.00 -12.36
C ALA A 260 27.20 -8.69 -11.65
N VAL A 261 26.75 -8.53 -10.41
CA VAL A 261 26.94 -7.28 -9.64
C VAL A 261 28.38 -7.09 -9.23
N LEU A 262 29.11 -8.12 -8.84
CA LEU A 262 30.57 -8.03 -8.59
C LEU A 262 31.35 -7.50 -9.79
N ASN A 263 30.85 -7.75 -11.00
CA ASN A 263 31.48 -7.27 -12.23
C ASN A 263 31.13 -5.80 -12.59
N ALA A 264 30.47 -5.06 -11.70
CA ALA A 264 29.97 -3.71 -11.93
C ALA A 264 31.08 -2.74 -12.43
N GLU A 265 32.26 -2.78 -11.84
CA GLU A 265 33.39 -1.92 -12.26
C GLU A 265 33.80 -2.16 -13.73
N ASN A 266 33.72 -3.41 -14.19
CA ASN A 266 34.00 -3.74 -15.59
C ASN A 266 32.96 -3.18 -16.54
N TYR A 267 31.66 -3.26 -16.18
CA TYR A 267 30.57 -2.70 -16.98
C TYR A 267 30.61 -1.17 -17.03
N LEU A 268 31.04 -0.51 -15.96
CA LEU A 268 31.20 0.94 -15.89
C LEU A 268 32.38 1.45 -16.71
N ASN A 269 33.50 0.69 -16.77
CA ASN A 269 34.76 1.11 -17.40
C ASN A 269 34.91 0.65 -18.85
N ASN A 270 34.17 -0.39 -19.26
CA ASN A 270 34.21 -0.97 -20.60
C ASN A 270 33.00 -0.59 -21.44
N SER A 271 33.23 0.10 -22.56
CA SER A 271 32.17 0.34 -23.55
C SER A 271 31.91 -0.86 -24.48
N ALA A 272 32.70 -1.91 -24.41
CA ALA A 272 32.46 -3.16 -25.15
C ALA A 272 31.43 -4.00 -24.39
N LEU A 273 30.37 -4.36 -25.08
CA LEU A 273 29.33 -5.26 -24.53
C LEU A 273 29.97 -6.62 -24.19
N SER A 274 29.57 -7.21 -23.07
CA SER A 274 29.99 -8.52 -22.65
C SER A 274 28.77 -9.37 -22.29
N ASP A 275 28.77 -10.60 -22.78
CA ASP A 275 27.84 -11.65 -22.37
C ASP A 275 28.60 -12.59 -21.41
N MET A 276 27.94 -12.91 -20.28
CA MET A 276 28.46 -13.83 -19.28
C MET A 276 27.47 -14.98 -19.13
N GLU A 277 27.97 -16.19 -19.09
CA GLU A 277 27.17 -17.38 -18.77
C GLU A 277 27.63 -17.96 -17.44
N VAL A 278 26.66 -18.38 -16.62
CA VAL A 278 26.91 -19.01 -15.30
C VAL A 278 26.55 -20.47 -15.39
N GLU A 279 27.57 -21.31 -15.13
CA GLU A 279 27.43 -22.78 -15.18
C GLU A 279 26.30 -23.28 -14.26
N THR A 280 25.60 -24.34 -14.74
CA THR A 280 24.56 -25.04 -14.02
C THR A 280 24.98 -26.49 -13.74
N HIS A 281 24.41 -27.12 -12.70
CA HIS A 281 24.80 -28.44 -12.26
C HIS A 281 23.60 -29.30 -11.91
N LEU A 282 23.68 -30.61 -12.22
CA LEU A 282 22.66 -31.60 -11.80
C LEU A 282 22.66 -31.79 -10.29
N ILE A 283 21.48 -31.65 -9.67
CA ILE A 283 21.19 -32.03 -8.28
C ILE A 283 20.36 -33.31 -8.31
N GLN A 284 21.03 -34.41 -8.03
CA GLN A 284 20.39 -35.73 -8.00
C GLN A 284 19.61 -35.91 -6.71
N ARG A 285 18.31 -36.23 -6.84
CA ARG A 285 17.42 -36.66 -5.75
C ARG A 285 16.71 -37.96 -6.13
N SER A 286 15.50 -38.20 -5.61
CA SER A 286 14.86 -39.52 -5.77
C SER A 286 13.85 -39.60 -6.91
N SER A 287 13.46 -38.49 -7.54
CA SER A 287 12.47 -38.53 -8.62
C SER A 287 13.00 -39.13 -9.93
N CYS A 288 14.29 -39.21 -10.11
CA CYS A 288 14.91 -39.91 -11.24
C CYS A 288 14.99 -41.43 -11.02
N GLY A 289 14.54 -41.95 -9.86
CA GLY A 289 14.65 -43.36 -9.51
C GLY A 289 15.89 -43.73 -8.70
N CYS A 290 16.78 -42.80 -8.41
CA CYS A 290 17.91 -43.04 -7.52
C CYS A 290 17.43 -43.19 -6.06
N SER A 291 18.13 -43.99 -5.28
CA SER A 291 17.81 -44.25 -3.87
C SER A 291 18.32 -43.15 -2.93
N GLY A 292 18.87 -42.04 -3.45
CA GLY A 292 19.44 -40.96 -2.71
C GLY A 292 20.74 -40.42 -3.33
N LEU A 293 21.56 -39.79 -2.52
CA LEU A 293 22.83 -39.20 -2.88
C LEU A 293 23.81 -40.30 -3.42
N ASP A 294 24.51 -39.98 -4.51
CA ASP A 294 25.71 -40.74 -4.88
C ASP A 294 26.85 -40.33 -3.94
N GLU A 295 26.95 -41.03 -2.81
CA GLU A 295 27.88 -40.72 -1.73
C GLU A 295 29.33 -40.71 -2.21
N GLU A 296 29.71 -41.66 -3.07
CA GLU A 296 31.07 -41.73 -3.60
C GLU A 296 31.41 -40.53 -4.50
N ALA A 297 30.50 -40.15 -5.39
CA ALA A 297 30.69 -38.99 -6.25
C ALA A 297 30.77 -37.69 -5.43
N MET A 298 29.92 -37.56 -4.40
CA MET A 298 29.89 -36.43 -3.51
C MET A 298 31.16 -36.34 -2.64
N CYS A 299 31.60 -37.45 -2.08
CA CYS A 299 32.87 -37.48 -1.33
C CYS A 299 34.07 -37.08 -2.20
N ARG A 300 34.07 -37.50 -3.48
CA ARG A 300 35.07 -36.99 -4.46
C ARG A 300 35.00 -35.50 -4.64
N ARG A 301 33.83 -34.95 -4.84
CA ARG A 301 33.58 -33.49 -4.99
C ARG A 301 34.06 -32.72 -3.77
N LEU A 302 33.76 -33.21 -2.58
CA LEU A 302 34.11 -32.56 -1.31
C LEU A 302 35.54 -32.90 -0.84
N LYS A 303 36.31 -33.65 -1.62
CA LYS A 303 37.69 -33.99 -1.30
C LYS A 303 37.85 -34.76 0.03
N PHE A 304 36.90 -35.60 0.38
CA PHE A 304 36.95 -36.45 1.60
C PHE A 304 37.97 -37.59 1.49
N PHE A 305 39.16 -37.34 0.94
CA PHE A 305 40.21 -38.34 0.80
C PHE A 305 41.37 -38.02 1.74
N GLY A 306 41.99 -39.08 2.29
CA GLY A 306 43.16 -38.92 3.16
C GLY A 306 42.80 -38.59 4.61
N ILE A 307 41.53 -38.57 4.99
CA ILE A 307 41.08 -38.35 6.38
C ILE A 307 41.73 -39.37 7.32
N GLU A 308 41.90 -40.59 6.90
CA GLU A 308 42.64 -41.64 7.61
C GLU A 308 44.08 -41.29 8.00
N ASN A 309 44.69 -40.36 7.27
CA ASN A 309 46.00 -39.81 7.56
C ASN A 309 45.95 -38.43 8.24
N GLY A 310 44.77 -37.99 8.70
CA GLY A 310 44.57 -36.68 9.35
C GLY A 310 44.53 -35.50 8.39
N ASP A 311 44.27 -35.76 7.07
CA ASP A 311 44.13 -34.71 6.08
C ASP A 311 42.84 -33.88 6.33
N LEU A 312 42.97 -32.56 6.40
CA LEU A 312 41.90 -31.59 6.63
C LEU A 312 41.58 -30.75 5.37
N SER A 313 42.17 -31.11 4.21
CA SER A 313 41.99 -30.36 2.97
C SER A 313 40.56 -30.32 2.43
N PHE A 314 39.69 -31.22 2.93
CA PHE A 314 38.26 -31.22 2.59
C PHE A 314 37.49 -30.07 3.23
N ILE A 315 38.00 -29.42 4.27
CA ILE A 315 37.28 -28.39 5.02
C ILE A 315 36.94 -27.17 4.12
N ASP A 316 37.92 -26.72 3.32
CA ASP A 316 37.69 -25.59 2.39
C ASP A 316 36.64 -25.94 1.34
N ALA A 317 36.72 -27.12 0.74
CA ALA A 317 35.71 -27.60 -0.23
C ALA A 317 34.33 -27.75 0.40
N LEU A 318 34.26 -28.19 1.66
CA LEU A 318 33.03 -28.30 2.41
C LEU A 318 32.44 -26.95 2.76
N GLN A 319 33.25 -25.98 3.19
CA GLN A 319 32.80 -24.61 3.45
C GLN A 319 32.26 -23.94 2.18
N GLU A 320 32.96 -24.10 1.05
CA GLU A 320 32.49 -23.60 -0.24
C GLU A 320 31.15 -24.25 -0.65
N TYR A 321 31.02 -25.58 -0.48
CA TYR A 321 29.77 -26.27 -0.77
C TYR A 321 28.60 -25.84 0.10
N LEU A 322 28.83 -25.73 1.42
CA LEU A 322 27.77 -25.36 2.37
C LEU A 322 27.33 -23.89 2.26
N PHE A 323 28.30 -23.00 2.11
CA PHE A 323 28.05 -21.58 2.19
C PHE A 323 28.00 -20.88 0.82
N GLY A 324 28.55 -21.47 -0.22
CA GLY A 324 28.47 -20.94 -1.59
C GLY A 324 28.80 -19.45 -1.66
N LEU A 325 27.81 -18.62 -1.98
CA LEU A 325 27.99 -17.16 -2.11
C LEU A 325 28.38 -16.44 -0.82
N TYR A 326 28.08 -17.02 0.33
CA TYR A 326 28.43 -16.46 1.63
C TYR A 326 29.83 -16.81 2.08
N TYR A 327 30.61 -17.56 1.25
CA TYR A 327 31.89 -18.13 1.68
C TYR A 327 32.89 -17.10 2.26
N GLU A 328 32.91 -15.87 1.76
CA GLU A 328 33.76 -14.79 2.25
C GLU A 328 33.07 -13.77 3.17
N ASP A 329 31.84 -14.05 3.58
CA ASP A 329 31.06 -13.12 4.42
C ASP A 329 31.60 -13.09 5.87
N GLU A 330 31.83 -11.89 6.41
CA GLU A 330 32.35 -11.69 7.76
C GLU A 330 31.46 -12.30 8.87
N PRO A 331 30.11 -12.22 8.82
CA PRO A 331 29.24 -12.86 9.80
C PRO A 331 29.40 -14.39 9.90
N LEU A 332 29.88 -15.03 8.82
CA LEU A 332 30.14 -16.47 8.79
C LEU A 332 31.39 -16.92 9.57
N ARG A 333 32.24 -16.01 9.99
CA ARG A 333 33.53 -16.37 10.59
C ARG A 333 33.36 -17.30 11.79
N ASN A 334 32.46 -16.98 12.70
CA ASN A 334 32.19 -17.84 13.84
C ASN A 334 31.62 -19.21 13.43
N ILE A 335 30.77 -19.26 12.40
CA ILE A 335 30.17 -20.51 11.90
C ILE A 335 31.25 -21.37 11.24
N LYS A 336 32.14 -20.77 10.45
CA LYS A 336 33.30 -21.45 9.84
C LYS A 336 34.24 -22.04 10.91
N ASP A 337 34.54 -21.26 11.96
CA ASP A 337 35.38 -21.71 13.06
C ASP A 337 34.73 -22.92 13.78
N GLN A 338 33.41 -22.92 14.02
CA GLN A 338 32.70 -24.05 14.63
C GLN A 338 32.60 -25.24 13.69
N LEU A 339 32.42 -25.01 12.38
CA LEU A 339 32.43 -26.08 11.38
C LEU A 339 33.82 -26.74 11.29
N GLU A 340 34.88 -25.95 11.29
CA GLU A 340 36.25 -26.45 11.31
C GLU A 340 36.53 -27.24 12.59
N ALA A 341 36.07 -26.78 13.75
CA ALA A 341 36.15 -27.50 15.00
C ALA A 341 35.42 -28.85 14.97
N PHE A 342 34.22 -28.90 14.39
CA PHE A 342 33.46 -30.13 14.17
C PHE A 342 34.18 -31.06 13.20
N CYS A 343 34.73 -30.60 12.09
CA CYS A 343 35.48 -31.39 11.15
C CYS A 343 36.74 -31.99 11.81
N LYS A 344 37.48 -31.24 12.61
CA LYS A 344 38.63 -31.73 13.38
C LYS A 344 38.21 -32.81 14.39
N ALA A 345 37.12 -32.61 15.12
CA ALA A 345 36.55 -33.59 16.04
C ALA A 345 36.12 -34.87 15.29
N TYR A 346 35.52 -34.72 14.09
CA TYR A 346 35.18 -35.86 13.24
C TYR A 346 36.40 -36.64 12.80
N VAL A 347 37.46 -36.00 12.33
CA VAL A 347 38.71 -36.70 11.95
C VAL A 347 39.32 -37.42 13.16
N ALA A 348 39.37 -36.79 14.32
CA ALA A 348 39.81 -37.43 15.56
C ALA A 348 38.95 -38.67 15.91
N PHE A 349 37.63 -38.56 15.78
CA PHE A 349 36.68 -39.66 16.03
C PHE A 349 36.92 -40.85 15.08
N VAL A 350 37.05 -40.65 13.78
CA VAL A 350 37.19 -41.73 12.79
C VAL A 350 38.58 -42.34 12.77
N THR A 351 39.62 -41.62 13.19
CA THR A 351 41.01 -42.09 13.21
C THR A 351 41.48 -42.65 14.55
N SER A 352 40.65 -42.55 15.60
CA SER A 352 40.97 -43.06 16.94
C SER A 352 40.89 -44.59 17.03
N ASP A 353 41.87 -45.20 17.67
CA ASP A 353 41.80 -46.64 18.01
C ASP A 353 40.63 -46.97 18.95
N ASN A 354 40.19 -45.98 19.76
CA ASN A 354 39.04 -46.10 20.65
C ASN A 354 38.06 -44.93 20.40
N ILE A 355 37.15 -45.11 19.46
CA ILE A 355 36.21 -44.06 19.06
C ILE A 355 35.31 -43.61 20.21
N ARG A 356 35.04 -44.44 21.23
CA ARG A 356 34.23 -44.06 22.39
C ARG A 356 34.86 -42.92 23.21
N SER A 357 36.20 -42.79 23.20
CA SER A 357 36.86 -41.66 23.87
C SER A 357 36.60 -40.32 23.20
N GLU A 358 36.23 -40.29 21.91
CA GLU A 358 36.00 -39.10 21.11
C GLU A 358 34.51 -38.69 21.02
N VAL A 359 33.59 -39.55 21.49
CA VAL A 359 32.14 -39.33 21.42
C VAL A 359 31.74 -37.99 22.06
N GLU A 360 32.24 -37.71 23.25
CA GLU A 360 31.92 -36.45 23.95
C GLU A 360 32.42 -35.23 23.16
N ASN A 361 33.59 -35.30 22.57
CA ASN A 361 34.23 -34.24 21.80
C ASN A 361 33.46 -33.94 20.51
N ILE A 362 33.10 -34.96 19.72
CA ILE A 362 32.36 -34.75 18.47
C ILE A 362 30.94 -34.26 18.74
N ASN A 363 30.24 -34.79 19.74
CA ASN A 363 28.88 -34.35 20.11
C ASN A 363 28.86 -32.89 20.60
N LYS A 364 29.84 -32.49 21.41
CA LYS A 364 29.97 -31.11 21.84
C LYS A 364 30.22 -30.15 20.66
N SER A 365 31.13 -30.54 19.76
CA SER A 365 31.44 -29.72 18.60
C SER A 365 30.25 -29.61 17.64
N PHE A 366 29.48 -30.67 17.43
CA PHE A 366 28.25 -30.65 16.64
C PHE A 366 27.17 -29.79 17.26
N ALA A 367 26.94 -29.89 18.57
CA ALA A 367 25.97 -29.07 19.28
C ALA A 367 26.34 -27.57 19.23
N LEU A 368 27.62 -27.22 19.34
CA LEU A 368 28.10 -25.85 19.21
C LEU A 368 27.86 -25.32 17.79
N LEU A 369 28.10 -26.11 16.77
CA LEU A 369 27.84 -25.74 15.37
C LEU A 369 26.35 -25.53 15.13
N LEU A 370 25.46 -26.42 15.60
CA LEU A 370 24.00 -26.25 15.43
C LEU A 370 23.42 -25.08 16.24
N ASN A 371 24.09 -24.61 17.29
CA ASN A 371 23.70 -23.42 18.05
C ASN A 371 24.13 -22.10 17.38
N THR A 372 24.83 -22.18 16.25
CA THR A 372 25.08 -21.00 15.42
C THR A 372 23.93 -20.81 14.42
N ASP A 373 23.97 -19.69 13.68
CA ASP A 373 23.02 -19.42 12.59
C ASP A 373 23.33 -20.24 11.32
N LEU A 374 23.89 -21.45 11.46
CA LEU A 374 24.31 -22.30 10.35
C LEU A 374 23.24 -22.43 9.25
N LEU A 375 22.01 -22.74 9.65
CA LEU A 375 20.92 -23.01 8.72
C LEU A 375 20.33 -21.70 8.09
N VAL A 376 20.82 -20.54 8.46
CA VAL A 376 20.53 -19.27 7.75
C VAL A 376 21.38 -19.19 6.47
N TYR A 377 22.58 -19.77 6.50
CA TYR A 377 23.58 -19.69 5.43
C TYR A 377 23.69 -20.95 4.58
N THR A 378 23.09 -22.06 5.00
CA THR A 378 23.04 -23.32 4.24
C THR A 378 21.68 -23.99 4.39
N THR A 379 21.31 -24.85 3.44
CA THR A 379 20.08 -25.62 3.55
C THR A 379 20.27 -26.85 4.45
N PRO A 380 19.21 -27.27 5.17
CA PRO A 380 19.26 -28.55 5.90
C PRO A 380 19.66 -29.75 5.01
N GLU A 381 19.25 -29.73 3.73
CA GLU A 381 19.60 -30.75 2.75
C GLU A 381 21.11 -30.82 2.49
N LYS A 382 21.77 -29.68 2.20
CA LYS A 382 23.21 -29.64 1.97
C LYS A 382 23.98 -30.17 3.19
N PHE A 383 23.54 -29.78 4.39
CA PHE A 383 24.19 -30.27 5.61
C PHE A 383 23.90 -31.75 5.89
N PHE A 384 22.70 -32.23 5.58
CA PHE A 384 22.34 -33.63 5.64
C PHE A 384 23.21 -34.48 4.69
N ASN A 385 23.36 -34.05 3.44
CA ASN A 385 24.24 -34.67 2.45
C ASN A 385 25.71 -34.73 2.93
N THR A 386 26.17 -33.68 3.61
CA THR A 386 27.48 -33.62 4.24
C THR A 386 27.64 -34.74 5.28
N LEU A 387 26.64 -34.88 6.19
CA LEU A 387 26.66 -35.94 7.21
C LEU A 387 26.63 -37.35 6.58
N GLN A 388 25.89 -37.53 5.47
CA GLN A 388 25.91 -38.80 4.74
C GLN A 388 27.28 -39.11 4.17
N CYS A 389 27.98 -38.15 3.56
CA CYS A 389 29.34 -38.32 3.10
C CYS A 389 30.30 -38.63 4.25
N MET A 390 30.17 -37.93 5.38
CA MET A 390 30.98 -38.19 6.58
C MET A 390 30.73 -39.62 7.10
N GLN A 391 29.48 -40.06 7.17
CA GLN A 391 29.13 -41.42 7.58
C GLN A 391 29.70 -42.47 6.61
N TYR A 392 29.56 -42.24 5.31
CA TYR A 392 30.10 -43.13 4.26
C TYR A 392 31.62 -43.29 4.41
N GLU A 393 32.41 -42.22 4.56
CA GLU A 393 33.84 -42.29 4.77
C GLU A 393 34.18 -42.93 6.14
N ALA A 394 33.41 -42.64 7.19
CA ALA A 394 33.60 -43.28 8.50
C ALA A 394 33.47 -44.80 8.41
N THR A 395 32.50 -45.33 7.65
CA THR A 395 32.35 -46.82 7.47
C THR A 395 33.52 -47.45 6.73
N ARG A 396 34.28 -46.67 5.94
CA ARG A 396 35.49 -47.16 5.24
C ARG A 396 36.71 -47.17 6.14
N ILE A 397 36.79 -46.28 7.12
CA ILE A 397 37.95 -46.08 8.00
C ILE A 397 37.81 -46.90 9.29
N ILE A 398 36.68 -46.81 9.96
CA ILE A 398 36.42 -47.48 11.24
C ILE A 398 36.33 -49.01 11.04
N ARG A 399 36.89 -49.77 11.98
CA ARG A 399 36.89 -51.24 11.94
C ARG A 399 36.35 -51.80 13.24
N GLY A 400 35.54 -52.88 13.10
CA GLY A 400 35.04 -53.71 14.22
C GLY A 400 33.60 -53.39 14.61
N GLU A 401 32.80 -54.44 14.83
CA GLU A 401 31.34 -54.35 15.09
C GLU A 401 30.99 -53.44 16.25
N ALA A 402 31.80 -53.39 17.30
CA ALA A 402 31.55 -52.53 18.45
C ALA A 402 31.75 -51.03 18.13
N ASN A 403 32.70 -50.71 17.27
CA ASN A 403 32.94 -49.34 16.80
C ASN A 403 31.89 -48.93 15.76
N ASP A 404 31.52 -49.83 14.84
CA ASP A 404 30.45 -49.60 13.86
C ASP A 404 29.12 -49.28 14.56
N ALA A 405 28.79 -49.96 15.67
CA ALA A 405 27.57 -49.68 16.43
C ALA A 405 27.59 -48.27 17.04
N VAL A 406 28.71 -47.85 17.65
CA VAL A 406 28.86 -46.50 18.23
C VAL A 406 28.77 -45.43 17.13
N MET A 407 29.47 -45.62 16.01
CA MET A 407 29.43 -44.72 14.88
C MET A 407 27.98 -44.50 14.38
N ASN A 408 27.25 -45.61 14.14
CA ASN A 408 25.87 -45.52 13.64
C ASN A 408 24.93 -44.85 14.64
N GLU A 409 25.13 -45.04 15.95
CA GLU A 409 24.37 -44.34 17.01
C GLU A 409 24.61 -42.83 16.96
N GLU A 410 25.87 -42.39 16.87
CA GLU A 410 26.20 -40.97 16.81
C GLU A 410 25.66 -40.27 15.57
N PHE A 411 25.80 -40.89 14.38
CA PHE A 411 25.21 -40.34 13.17
C PHE A 411 23.68 -40.27 13.19
N ALA A 412 23.01 -41.28 13.78
CA ALA A 412 21.57 -41.22 13.98
C ALA A 412 21.15 -40.03 14.87
N ASP A 413 21.95 -39.72 15.90
CA ASP A 413 21.73 -38.56 16.75
C ASP A 413 21.98 -37.26 16.01
N PHE A 414 23.00 -37.15 15.16
CA PHE A 414 23.23 -35.97 14.33
C PHE A 414 22.08 -35.70 13.38
N TYR A 415 21.57 -36.71 12.68
CA TYR A 415 20.39 -36.58 11.81
C TYR A 415 19.15 -36.11 12.56
N ARG A 416 18.93 -36.66 13.78
CA ARG A 416 17.82 -36.27 14.65
C ARG A 416 17.92 -34.80 15.09
N LEU A 417 19.08 -34.37 15.55
CA LEU A 417 19.33 -33.02 16.00
C LEU A 417 19.21 -31.99 14.85
N LEU A 418 19.75 -32.32 13.65
CA LEU A 418 19.61 -31.49 12.46
C LEU A 418 18.14 -31.34 12.05
N SER A 419 17.37 -32.44 12.11
CA SER A 419 15.93 -32.40 11.79
C SER A 419 15.15 -31.48 12.76
N TYR A 420 15.46 -31.54 14.06
CA TYR A 420 14.84 -30.64 15.04
C TYR A 420 15.23 -29.20 14.81
N SER A 421 16.50 -28.91 14.51
CA SER A 421 16.96 -27.55 14.20
C SER A 421 16.29 -26.99 12.94
N GLY A 422 16.15 -27.81 11.89
CA GLY A 422 15.41 -27.39 10.68
C GLY A 422 13.92 -27.09 10.94
N LEU A 423 13.24 -27.95 11.72
CA LEU A 423 11.86 -27.71 12.13
C LEU A 423 11.71 -26.44 12.98
N ALA A 424 12.65 -26.19 13.90
CA ALA A 424 12.65 -24.98 14.74
C ALA A 424 12.79 -23.70 13.88
N GLN A 425 13.64 -23.75 12.85
CA GLN A 425 13.83 -22.63 11.93
C GLN A 425 12.55 -22.31 11.11
N VAL A 426 11.89 -23.35 10.57
CA VAL A 426 10.60 -23.20 9.87
C VAL A 426 9.57 -22.59 10.80
N HIS A 427 9.47 -23.09 12.03
CA HIS A 427 8.53 -22.57 13.02
C HIS A 427 8.82 -21.11 13.42
N ASP A 428 10.09 -20.71 13.53
CA ASP A 428 10.46 -19.31 13.80
C ASP A 428 10.09 -18.39 12.62
N ARG A 429 10.31 -18.83 11.38
CA ARG A 429 9.89 -18.12 10.17
C ARG A 429 8.38 -17.90 10.11
N ASP A 430 7.60 -18.95 10.37
CA ASP A 430 6.12 -18.87 10.40
C ASP A 430 5.63 -17.96 11.53
N ASN A 431 6.27 -18.02 12.69
CA ASN A 431 5.95 -17.14 13.82
C ASN A 431 6.26 -15.67 13.50
N LYS A 432 7.37 -15.38 12.84
CA LYS A 432 7.71 -14.01 12.42
C LYS A 432 6.69 -13.45 11.44
N SER A 433 6.30 -14.23 10.43
CA SER A 433 5.26 -13.85 9.48
C SER A 433 3.90 -13.61 10.15
N SER A 434 3.50 -14.52 11.06
CA SER A 434 2.26 -14.39 11.84
C SER A 434 2.28 -13.20 12.80
N ARG A 435 3.43 -12.86 13.38
CA ARG A 435 3.60 -11.66 14.22
C ARG A 435 3.47 -10.40 13.39
N LEU A 436 4.10 -10.34 12.23
CA LEU A 436 3.99 -9.22 11.30
C LEU A 436 2.53 -8.95 10.93
N SER A 437 1.81 -9.97 10.47
CA SER A 437 0.40 -9.84 10.10
C SER A 437 -0.48 -9.34 11.26
N ARG A 438 -0.27 -9.87 12.46
CA ARG A 438 -1.00 -9.41 13.65
C ARG A 438 -0.68 -7.97 14.02
N MET A 439 0.59 -7.60 13.98
CA MET A 439 1.05 -6.25 14.29
C MET A 439 0.44 -5.23 13.34
N VAL A 440 0.51 -5.47 12.03
CA VAL A 440 -0.02 -4.56 11.00
C VAL A 440 -1.54 -4.43 11.12
N ASN A 441 -2.26 -5.53 11.39
CA ASN A 441 -3.71 -5.50 11.62
C ASN A 441 -4.10 -4.72 12.89
N GLN A 442 -3.36 -4.89 13.99
CA GLN A 442 -3.61 -4.17 15.22
C GLN A 442 -3.37 -2.67 15.05
N GLN A 443 -2.25 -2.29 14.41
CA GLN A 443 -1.95 -0.89 14.12
C GLN A 443 -3.02 -0.23 13.24
N THR A 444 -3.52 -0.94 12.23
CA THR A 444 -4.62 -0.46 11.40
C THR A 444 -5.85 -0.12 12.26
N GLY A 445 -6.20 -0.98 13.22
CA GLY A 445 -7.30 -0.74 14.15
C GLY A 445 -7.07 0.49 15.04
N ASP A 446 -5.87 0.60 15.62
CA ASP A 446 -5.50 1.71 16.51
C ASP A 446 -5.50 3.07 15.78
N ILE A 447 -5.00 3.10 14.54
CA ILE A 447 -5.01 4.30 13.69
C ILE A 447 -6.43 4.76 13.38
N PHE A 448 -7.36 3.85 13.07
CA PHE A 448 -8.77 4.20 12.83
C PHE A 448 -9.44 4.79 14.08
N LEU A 449 -9.10 4.31 15.27
CA LEU A 449 -9.62 4.87 16.51
C LEU A 449 -9.09 6.29 16.78
N MET A 450 -7.82 6.55 16.45
CA MET A 450 -7.18 7.86 16.63
C MET A 450 -7.61 8.90 15.60
N SER A 451 -7.92 8.50 14.38
CA SER A 451 -8.29 9.41 13.27
C SER A 451 -9.68 10.02 13.41
N SER A 452 -10.47 9.63 14.43
CA SER A 452 -11.78 10.23 14.69
C SER A 452 -11.72 11.69 15.15
N ASP A 453 -10.56 12.18 15.61
CA ASP A 453 -10.40 13.51 16.23
C ASP A 453 -9.78 14.60 15.31
N GLY A 454 -9.52 14.29 14.03
CA GLY A 454 -9.29 15.35 13.03
C GLY A 454 -7.97 15.27 12.25
N ASP A 455 -6.83 14.99 12.86
CA ASP A 455 -5.54 14.89 12.16
C ASP A 455 -5.14 13.41 11.94
N ILE A 456 -4.69 13.09 10.72
CA ILE A 456 -4.19 11.75 10.42
C ILE A 456 -2.80 11.57 11.01
N PRO A 457 -2.60 10.63 11.93
CA PRO A 457 -1.29 10.33 12.50
C PRO A 457 -0.46 9.46 11.54
N TYR A 458 0.03 10.06 10.43
CA TYR A 458 0.78 9.35 9.39
C TYR A 458 2.01 8.59 9.93
N GLU A 459 2.64 9.09 11.00
CA GLU A 459 3.78 8.45 11.65
C GLU A 459 3.41 7.09 12.27
N GLN A 460 2.17 6.92 12.73
CA GLN A 460 1.69 5.66 13.29
C GLN A 460 1.61 4.54 12.24
N LEU A 461 1.48 4.88 10.95
CA LEU A 461 1.54 3.91 9.85
C LEU A 461 2.88 3.15 9.81
N LEU A 462 3.96 3.78 10.28
CA LEU A 462 5.30 3.19 10.32
C LEU A 462 5.61 2.48 11.64
N GLY A 463 4.66 2.46 12.58
CA GLY A 463 4.83 1.82 13.89
C GLY A 463 5.20 0.34 13.74
N GLY A 464 6.11 -0.14 14.60
CA GLY A 464 6.52 -1.54 14.67
C GLY A 464 7.35 -2.06 13.49
N LEU A 465 7.47 -1.36 12.36
CA LEU A 465 8.25 -1.81 11.20
C LEU A 465 9.70 -2.10 11.58
N TYR A 466 10.27 -1.30 12.46
CA TYR A 466 11.63 -1.51 12.96
C TYR A 466 11.82 -2.89 13.62
N SER A 467 10.81 -3.39 14.33
CA SER A 467 10.88 -4.68 15.03
C SER A 467 10.86 -5.92 14.10
N VAL A 468 10.56 -5.73 12.83
CA VAL A 468 10.48 -6.79 11.81
C VAL A 468 11.55 -6.65 10.72
N GLY A 469 12.60 -5.87 11.00
CA GLY A 469 13.78 -5.77 10.16
C GLY A 469 13.81 -4.58 9.19
N PHE A 470 12.87 -3.63 9.31
CA PHE A 470 12.92 -2.38 8.57
C PHE A 470 13.72 -1.35 9.36
N THR A 471 15.02 -1.27 9.12
CA THR A 471 15.93 -0.42 9.90
C THR A 471 15.62 1.07 9.76
N LYS A 472 15.06 1.47 8.62
CA LYS A 472 14.52 2.81 8.37
C LYS A 472 13.35 2.72 7.40
N SER A 473 12.28 3.47 7.67
CA SER A 473 11.12 3.57 6.77
C SER A 473 10.73 5.04 6.58
N LEU A 474 10.44 5.42 5.33
CA LEU A 474 10.10 6.76 4.91
C LEU A 474 8.79 6.71 4.11
N LEU A 475 7.78 7.44 4.58
CA LEU A 475 6.47 7.54 3.94
C LEU A 475 6.40 8.82 3.10
N TYR A 476 6.46 8.68 1.79
CA TYR A 476 6.27 9.76 0.84
C TYR A 476 4.86 9.73 0.27
N LEU A 477 4.14 10.86 0.33
CA LEU A 477 2.83 11.00 -0.28
C LEU A 477 2.88 11.96 -1.46
N PHE A 478 2.03 11.73 -2.44
CA PHE A 478 1.76 12.70 -3.50
C PHE A 478 0.87 13.82 -2.96
N GLN A 479 0.97 15.02 -3.51
CA GLN A 479 0.12 16.15 -3.11
C GLN A 479 -1.38 15.88 -3.37
N ARG A 480 -1.68 15.03 -4.34
CA ARG A 480 -3.01 14.48 -4.64
C ARG A 480 -2.84 13.05 -5.14
N SER A 481 -3.83 12.22 -4.92
CA SER A 481 -3.86 10.88 -5.55
C SER A 481 -3.79 11.01 -7.07
N ILE A 482 -3.01 10.13 -7.71
CA ILE A 482 -2.81 10.11 -9.15
C ILE A 482 -3.51 8.88 -9.69
N ARG A 483 -4.41 9.08 -10.64
CA ARG A 483 -5.05 7.98 -11.34
C ARG A 483 -4.11 7.48 -12.43
N ASN A 484 -3.65 6.24 -12.30
CA ASN A 484 -2.81 5.56 -13.25
C ASN A 484 -3.64 4.47 -13.97
N THR A 485 -3.53 4.40 -15.29
CA THR A 485 -4.23 3.40 -16.11
C THR A 485 -3.24 2.68 -17.01
N ASP A 486 -3.54 1.45 -17.37
CA ASP A 486 -2.67 0.60 -18.20
C ASP A 486 -2.36 1.24 -19.59
N ASP A 487 -3.33 2.00 -20.12
CA ASP A 487 -3.19 2.71 -21.42
C ASP A 487 -2.35 4.00 -21.34
N ALA A 488 -2.15 4.55 -20.13
CA ALA A 488 -1.40 5.78 -19.90
C ALA A 488 -0.55 5.61 -18.65
N PRO A 489 0.69 5.09 -18.78
CA PRO A 489 1.60 4.92 -17.68
C PRO A 489 1.85 6.25 -16.97
N MET A 490 1.83 6.21 -15.65
CA MET A 490 2.00 7.39 -14.82
C MET A 490 3.38 8.01 -15.02
N GLU A 491 3.41 9.30 -15.33
CA GLU A 491 4.60 10.10 -15.09
C GLU A 491 4.75 10.35 -13.58
N CYS A 492 5.87 9.91 -13.01
CA CYS A 492 6.14 10.14 -11.60
C CYS A 492 6.13 11.65 -11.29
N PRO A 493 5.40 12.12 -10.28
CA PRO A 493 5.34 13.55 -9.96
C PRO A 493 6.75 14.09 -9.63
N LYS A 494 7.02 15.33 -10.02
CA LYS A 494 8.33 15.98 -9.80
C LYS A 494 8.68 16.19 -8.33
N SER A 495 7.66 16.18 -7.46
CA SER A 495 7.81 16.38 -6.02
C SER A 495 6.90 15.48 -5.22
N VAL A 496 7.37 15.09 -4.06
CA VAL A 496 6.68 14.25 -3.07
C VAL A 496 6.75 14.90 -1.69
N LEU A 497 5.83 14.54 -0.81
CA LEU A 497 5.78 15.00 0.57
C LEU A 497 6.25 13.88 1.49
N LEU A 498 7.37 14.06 2.19
CA LEU A 498 7.78 13.16 3.26
C LEU A 498 6.89 13.42 4.49
N LYS A 499 5.96 12.54 4.77
CA LYS A 499 4.98 12.70 5.86
C LYS A 499 5.46 12.14 7.19
N ALA A 500 6.15 11.01 7.14
CA ALA A 500 6.61 10.33 8.35
C ALA A 500 7.88 9.54 8.08
N MET A 501 8.65 9.31 9.14
CA MET A 501 9.77 8.37 9.13
C MET A 501 9.84 7.56 10.42
N SER A 502 10.46 6.37 10.29
CA SER A 502 10.80 5.47 11.40
C SER A 502 12.25 5.04 11.27
N ASP A 503 13.00 5.07 12.36
CA ASP A 503 14.39 4.60 12.45
C ASP A 503 14.69 4.08 13.88
N SER A 504 15.96 3.84 14.20
CA SER A 504 16.40 3.43 15.55
C SER A 504 16.04 4.41 16.67
N ASN A 505 15.73 5.67 16.34
CA ASN A 505 15.32 6.71 17.29
C ASN A 505 13.81 6.77 17.49
N GLY A 506 13.06 5.92 16.79
CA GLY A 506 11.60 5.84 16.86
C GLY A 506 10.89 6.41 15.64
N ILE A 507 9.58 6.58 15.78
CA ILE A 507 8.70 7.11 14.72
C ILE A 507 8.48 8.61 14.92
N ARG A 508 8.41 9.37 13.83
CA ARG A 508 8.19 10.82 13.86
C ARG A 508 7.48 11.33 12.62
N ALA A 509 6.57 12.28 12.83
CA ALA A 509 6.00 13.09 11.76
C ALA A 509 7.01 14.15 11.28
N MET A 510 6.92 14.55 10.02
CA MET A 510 7.77 15.60 9.46
C MET A 510 7.07 16.97 9.54
N SER A 511 7.83 18.02 9.87
CA SER A 511 7.33 19.40 9.85
C SER A 511 7.06 19.88 8.42
N ASP A 512 6.16 20.86 8.25
CA ASP A 512 5.79 21.37 6.93
C ASP A 512 6.97 21.88 6.08
N GLU A 513 7.99 22.43 6.73
CA GLU A 513 9.21 22.90 6.06
C GLU A 513 10.09 21.76 5.51
N GLN A 514 10.02 20.57 6.10
CA GLN A 514 10.82 19.40 5.77
C GLN A 514 10.12 18.45 4.79
N GLN A 515 8.82 18.65 4.54
CA GLN A 515 8.01 17.66 3.81
C GLN A 515 8.26 17.65 2.30
N LEU A 516 8.44 18.81 1.67
CA LEU A 516 8.48 18.88 0.21
C LEU A 516 9.88 18.55 -0.34
N LEU A 517 9.98 17.44 -1.06
CA LEU A 517 11.19 16.96 -1.70
C LEU A 517 10.98 16.74 -3.21
N ARG A 518 12.04 16.82 -4.00
CA ARG A 518 12.00 16.35 -5.39
C ARG A 518 12.01 14.84 -5.41
N THR A 519 11.23 14.23 -6.30
CA THR A 519 11.16 12.77 -6.42
C THR A 519 12.51 12.12 -6.69
N GLU A 520 13.40 12.78 -7.43
CA GLU A 520 14.78 12.32 -7.65
C GLU A 520 15.63 12.23 -6.37
N GLN A 521 15.20 12.90 -5.29
CA GLN A 521 15.94 12.97 -4.02
C GLN A 521 15.44 11.96 -2.97
N ILE A 522 14.48 11.09 -3.30
CA ILE A 522 13.95 10.12 -2.32
C ILE A 522 15.01 9.18 -1.75
N PHE A 523 16.11 8.95 -2.49
CA PHE A 523 17.24 8.12 -2.07
C PHE A 523 18.44 8.92 -1.61
N THR A 524 18.49 10.23 -1.85
CA THR A 524 19.68 11.09 -1.66
C THR A 524 19.30 12.41 -0.99
N ASN A 525 18.71 12.32 0.19
CA ASN A 525 18.35 13.48 1.02
C ASN A 525 18.90 13.30 2.44
N ASP A 526 18.84 14.35 3.26
CA ASP A 526 19.38 14.38 4.61
C ASP A 526 18.83 13.25 5.51
N PHE A 527 17.64 12.71 5.22
CA PHE A 527 17.01 11.62 5.99
C PHE A 527 17.45 10.24 5.54
N THR A 528 17.95 10.13 4.31
CA THR A 528 18.46 8.88 3.73
C THR A 528 19.98 8.77 3.79
N GLU A 529 20.72 9.86 3.94
CA GLU A 529 22.18 9.83 4.04
C GLU A 529 22.64 9.11 5.31
N SER A 530 23.60 8.22 5.17
CA SER A 530 24.30 7.53 6.26
C SER A 530 25.77 7.35 5.89
N ASP A 531 26.63 7.24 6.91
CA ASP A 531 28.05 6.94 6.69
C ASP A 531 28.30 5.51 6.20
N GLY A 532 27.32 4.62 6.42
CA GLY A 532 27.34 3.21 6.03
C GLY A 532 26.79 2.93 4.63
N ARG A 533 27.00 1.70 4.17
CA ARG A 533 26.32 1.10 3.03
C ARG A 533 24.81 0.98 3.30
N ARG A 534 23.99 1.07 2.27
CA ARG A 534 22.52 0.99 2.37
C ARG A 534 21.94 0.01 1.35
N THR A 535 20.97 -0.77 1.79
CA THR A 535 20.05 -1.50 0.91
C THR A 535 18.67 -0.93 1.10
N MET A 536 18.12 -0.30 0.07
CA MET A 536 16.82 0.37 0.10
C MET A 536 15.87 -0.23 -0.92
N VAL A 537 14.62 -0.42 -0.52
CA VAL A 537 13.54 -0.88 -1.40
C VAL A 537 12.46 0.20 -1.46
N VAL A 538 12.02 0.54 -2.67
CA VAL A 538 10.92 1.47 -2.88
C VAL A 538 9.67 0.72 -3.33
N PHE A 539 8.55 1.01 -2.70
CA PHE A 539 7.29 0.36 -3.01
C PHE A 539 6.18 1.38 -3.27
N PRO A 540 5.36 1.22 -4.31
CA PRO A 540 4.26 2.12 -4.59
C PRO A 540 3.10 1.85 -3.65
N LEU A 541 2.46 2.90 -3.16
CA LEU A 541 1.27 2.83 -2.32
C LEU A 541 0.04 3.18 -3.16
N PHE A 542 -0.79 2.18 -3.46
CA PHE A 542 -1.96 2.33 -4.32
C PHE A 542 -3.12 1.42 -3.92
N VAL A 543 -4.34 1.78 -4.32
CA VAL A 543 -5.51 0.91 -4.24
C VAL A 543 -6.35 1.08 -5.51
N GLY A 544 -6.48 0.02 -6.27
CA GLY A 544 -7.11 0.08 -7.59
C GLY A 544 -6.29 0.93 -8.57
N ALA A 545 -6.93 1.87 -9.24
CA ALA A 545 -6.26 2.76 -10.19
C ALA A 545 -5.62 4.00 -9.53
N ASP A 546 -5.83 4.23 -8.23
CA ASP A 546 -5.41 5.44 -7.55
C ASP A 546 -4.12 5.19 -6.75
N MET A 547 -3.09 5.97 -7.04
CA MET A 547 -1.81 5.97 -6.35
C MET A 547 -1.73 7.14 -5.38
N TYR A 548 -1.22 6.87 -4.17
CA TYR A 548 -1.16 7.83 -3.07
C TYR A 548 0.26 8.28 -2.76
N GLY A 549 1.26 7.44 -3.01
CA GLY A 549 2.64 7.75 -2.67
C GLY A 549 3.60 6.58 -2.82
N LEU A 550 4.70 6.66 -2.09
CA LEU A 550 5.79 5.68 -2.08
C LEU A 550 6.19 5.36 -0.64
N LEU A 551 6.48 4.11 -0.38
CA LEU A 551 7.14 3.65 0.85
C LEU A 551 8.58 3.30 0.49
N VAL A 552 9.55 3.95 1.13
CA VAL A 552 10.98 3.66 0.97
C VAL A 552 11.50 3.07 2.26
N ASN A 553 12.05 1.87 2.18
CA ASN A 553 12.56 1.15 3.34
C ASN A 553 14.03 0.84 3.18
N GLU A 554 14.81 1.04 4.24
CA GLU A 554 16.12 0.44 4.43
C GLU A 554 15.93 -0.81 5.28
N LEU A 555 16.43 -1.95 4.83
CA LEU A 555 16.18 -3.25 5.45
C LEU A 555 17.37 -4.18 5.40
N ASP A 556 17.32 -5.19 6.27
CA ASP A 556 18.17 -6.36 6.20
C ASP A 556 17.69 -7.33 5.10
N ALA A 557 18.60 -8.11 4.53
CA ALA A 557 18.29 -9.09 3.48
C ALA A 557 17.12 -10.04 3.83
N ASN A 558 16.97 -10.37 5.10
CA ASN A 558 15.91 -11.27 5.58
C ASN A 558 14.51 -10.61 5.65
N ALA A 559 14.43 -9.28 5.54
CA ALA A 559 13.17 -8.54 5.60
C ALA A 559 12.54 -8.29 4.21
N LEU A 560 13.23 -8.64 3.12
CA LEU A 560 12.75 -8.42 1.74
C LEU A 560 11.38 -9.05 1.48
N SER A 561 11.14 -10.28 1.98
CA SER A 561 9.86 -10.99 1.83
C SER A 561 8.69 -10.35 2.59
N HIS A 562 8.96 -9.38 3.45
CA HIS A 562 7.93 -8.69 4.25
C HIS A 562 7.47 -7.37 3.63
N VAL A 563 8.16 -6.88 2.60
CA VAL A 563 7.90 -5.55 2.01
C VAL A 563 6.52 -5.50 1.33
N SER A 564 6.21 -6.45 0.46
CA SER A 564 4.95 -6.49 -0.28
C SER A 564 3.70 -6.55 0.63
N PRO A 565 3.61 -7.48 1.60
CA PRO A 565 2.47 -7.52 2.51
C PRO A 565 2.30 -6.23 3.34
N VAL A 566 3.41 -5.64 3.81
CA VAL A 566 3.39 -4.38 4.55
C VAL A 566 2.89 -3.23 3.67
N ALA A 567 3.44 -3.08 2.47
CA ALA A 567 3.07 -2.01 1.56
C ALA A 567 1.61 -2.09 1.12
N LEU A 568 1.10 -3.31 0.86
CA LEU A 568 -0.31 -3.54 0.53
C LEU A 568 -1.23 -3.11 1.68
N GLN A 569 -0.92 -3.54 2.90
CA GLN A 569 -1.71 -3.19 4.08
C GLN A 569 -1.68 -1.67 4.34
N LEU A 570 -0.50 -1.05 4.25
CA LEU A 570 -0.36 0.40 4.38
C LEU A 570 -1.14 1.15 3.30
N SER A 571 -1.16 0.66 2.07
CA SER A 571 -1.94 1.25 0.97
C SER A 571 -3.44 1.27 1.29
N VAL A 572 -3.99 0.16 1.78
CA VAL A 572 -5.42 0.06 2.16
C VAL A 572 -5.74 0.96 3.34
N THR A 573 -4.88 0.97 4.36
CA THR A 573 -5.04 1.83 5.55
C THR A 573 -4.98 3.31 5.16
N LEU A 574 -3.99 3.69 4.36
CA LEU A 574 -3.81 5.05 3.86
C LEU A 574 -5.02 5.54 3.05
N LYS A 575 -5.53 4.73 2.13
CA LYS A 575 -6.76 5.05 1.39
C LYS A 575 -7.93 5.33 2.32
N SER A 576 -8.13 4.47 3.31
CA SER A 576 -9.23 4.62 4.26
C SER A 576 -9.10 5.91 5.08
N LEU A 577 -7.88 6.26 5.50
CA LEU A 577 -7.61 7.51 6.22
C LEU A 577 -7.88 8.74 5.35
N ILE A 578 -7.42 8.74 4.10
CA ILE A 578 -7.68 9.84 3.14
C ILE A 578 -9.18 10.00 2.92
N MET A 579 -9.94 8.90 2.79
CA MET A 579 -11.40 8.96 2.65
C MET A 579 -12.08 9.56 3.90
N ILE A 580 -11.61 9.23 5.10
CA ILE A 580 -12.13 9.81 6.35
C ILE A 580 -11.83 11.32 6.38
N GLU A 581 -10.63 11.73 6.01
CA GLU A 581 -10.26 13.17 5.95
C GLU A 581 -11.14 13.94 4.95
N GLU A 582 -11.36 13.39 3.76
CA GLU A 582 -12.24 13.98 2.75
C GLU A 582 -13.68 14.10 3.27
N GLN A 583 -14.22 13.05 3.89
CA GLN A 583 -15.56 13.08 4.48
C GLN A 583 -15.67 14.10 5.61
N ASN A 584 -14.67 14.22 6.48
CA ASN A 584 -14.66 15.20 7.55
C ASN A 584 -14.61 16.64 6.99
N ARG A 585 -13.82 16.88 5.96
CA ARG A 585 -13.75 18.18 5.27
C ARG A 585 -15.07 18.54 4.62
N ASP A 586 -15.71 17.62 3.93
CA ASP A 586 -17.02 17.84 3.30
C ASP A 586 -18.11 18.10 4.35
N LYS A 587 -18.08 17.38 5.47
CA LYS A 587 -18.98 17.61 6.60
C LYS A 587 -18.81 19.01 7.19
N MET A 588 -17.57 19.47 7.39
CA MET A 588 -17.32 20.85 7.87
C MET A 588 -17.80 21.89 6.86
N ASN A 589 -17.53 21.70 5.57
CA ASN A 589 -18.00 22.61 4.52
C ASN A 589 -19.53 22.67 4.47
N LEU A 590 -20.20 21.53 4.63
CA LEU A 590 -21.67 21.46 4.66
C LEU A 590 -22.22 22.16 5.90
N GLN A 591 -21.62 21.97 7.08
CA GLN A 591 -22.01 22.67 8.31
C GLN A 591 -21.86 24.18 8.17
N ASN A 592 -20.74 24.66 7.67
CA ASN A 592 -20.50 26.08 7.42
C ASN A 592 -21.52 26.68 6.42
N SER A 593 -21.87 25.91 5.39
CA SER A 593 -22.86 26.31 4.39
C SER A 593 -24.26 26.37 5.00
N LEU A 594 -24.61 25.41 5.83
CA LEU A 594 -25.89 25.37 6.55
C LEU A 594 -26.03 26.53 7.52
N GLU A 595 -24.98 26.86 8.29
CA GLU A 595 -24.99 28.03 9.19
C GLU A 595 -25.19 29.35 8.43
N ARG A 596 -24.52 29.49 7.28
CA ARG A 596 -24.74 30.68 6.40
C ARG A 596 -26.17 30.76 5.92
N PHE A 597 -26.70 29.64 5.43
CA PHE A 597 -28.05 29.54 4.93
C PHE A 597 -29.11 29.91 6.02
N ILE A 598 -28.94 29.39 7.24
CA ILE A 598 -29.80 29.71 8.39
C ILE A 598 -29.72 31.21 8.70
N ARG A 599 -28.52 31.80 8.75
CA ARG A 599 -28.31 33.20 9.03
C ARG A 599 -28.96 34.13 7.96
N ASP A 600 -28.81 33.76 6.69
CA ASP A 600 -29.36 34.53 5.59
C ASP A 600 -30.89 34.43 5.55
N ASN A 601 -31.47 33.26 5.81
CA ASN A 601 -32.93 33.08 5.94
C ASN A 601 -33.50 33.90 7.09
N THR A 602 -32.83 33.90 8.25
CA THR A 602 -33.30 34.72 9.39
C THR A 602 -33.31 36.19 9.07
N LYS A 603 -32.32 36.69 8.32
CA LYS A 603 -32.30 38.11 7.85
C LYS A 603 -33.41 38.35 6.85
N LEU A 604 -33.63 37.48 5.89
CA LEU A 604 -34.69 37.62 4.89
C LEU A 604 -36.08 37.62 5.54
N GLU A 605 -36.33 36.77 6.52
CA GLU A 605 -37.57 36.76 7.29
C GLU A 605 -37.79 38.05 8.06
N ALA A 606 -36.75 38.64 8.67
CA ALA A 606 -36.83 39.92 9.36
C ALA A 606 -37.19 41.06 8.40
N ILE A 607 -36.54 41.12 7.22
CA ILE A 607 -36.83 42.13 6.19
C ILE A 607 -38.25 41.95 5.64
N ALA A 608 -38.69 40.73 5.37
CA ALA A 608 -40.00 40.41 4.81
C ALA A 608 -41.17 40.81 5.75
N LYS A 609 -40.90 41.07 7.04
CA LYS A 609 -41.90 41.49 8.06
C LYS A 609 -41.96 42.98 8.32
N GLN A 610 -41.12 43.78 7.67
CA GLN A 610 -41.11 45.23 7.82
C GLN A 610 -41.70 45.95 6.59
N ASP A 611 -42.24 47.15 6.80
CA ASP A 611 -42.64 48.09 5.75
C ASP A 611 -41.42 48.87 5.29
N GLU A 612 -41.11 48.84 4.00
CA GLU A 612 -39.89 49.43 3.43
C GLU A 612 -39.85 50.98 3.57
N LEU A 613 -41.01 51.63 3.59
CA LEU A 613 -41.08 53.08 3.69
C LEU A 613 -40.87 53.59 5.12
N THR A 614 -41.54 52.96 6.08
CA THR A 614 -41.62 53.44 7.46
C THR A 614 -40.73 52.66 8.44
N GLY A 615 -40.25 51.48 8.05
CA GLY A 615 -39.49 50.59 8.93
C GLY A 615 -40.29 49.98 10.10
N LEU A 616 -41.60 50.19 10.15
CA LEU A 616 -42.52 49.54 11.07
C LEU A 616 -42.80 48.11 10.59
N TYR A 617 -43.47 47.30 11.42
CA TYR A 617 -43.97 46.03 10.91
C TYR A 617 -44.96 46.26 9.76
N ASN A 618 -44.83 45.50 8.69
CA ASN A 618 -45.87 45.41 7.68
C ASN A 618 -47.06 44.59 8.24
N ARG A 619 -48.13 44.49 7.50
CA ARG A 619 -49.34 43.80 7.92
C ARG A 619 -49.06 42.40 8.46
N ARG A 620 -48.24 41.62 7.76
CA ARG A 620 -47.86 40.27 8.16
C ARG A 620 -46.99 40.25 9.43
N GLY A 621 -45.95 41.08 9.47
CA GLY A 621 -45.08 41.18 10.63
C GLY A 621 -45.78 41.65 11.89
N PHE A 622 -46.76 42.59 11.76
CA PHE A 622 -47.58 43.03 12.86
C PHE A 622 -48.43 41.90 13.41
N LEU A 623 -49.22 41.20 12.56
CA LEU A 623 -50.08 40.10 12.97
C LEU A 623 -49.25 38.98 13.63
N ASP A 624 -48.17 38.51 13.02
CA ASP A 624 -47.30 37.50 13.59
C ASP A 624 -46.78 37.88 15.00
N LYS A 625 -46.39 39.18 15.17
CA LYS A 625 -45.87 39.65 16.44
C LYS A 625 -46.97 39.74 17.51
N VAL A 626 -48.12 40.23 17.11
CA VAL A 626 -49.29 40.30 17.99
C VAL A 626 -49.75 38.93 18.42
N GLU A 627 -49.90 37.98 17.52
CA GLU A 627 -50.27 36.58 17.83
C GLU A 627 -49.26 35.93 18.79
N SER A 628 -47.96 36.22 18.60
CA SER A 628 -46.91 35.76 19.53
C SER A 628 -47.13 36.32 20.95
N ILE A 629 -47.52 37.61 21.08
CA ILE A 629 -47.75 38.23 22.37
C ILE A 629 -49.02 37.71 23.01
N LEU A 630 -50.11 37.54 22.23
CA LEU A 630 -51.37 36.99 22.72
C LEU A 630 -51.23 35.59 23.25
N SER A 631 -50.34 34.80 22.64
CA SER A 631 -50.07 33.41 23.02
C SER A 631 -49.07 33.28 24.18
N ASP A 632 -48.33 34.33 24.54
CA ASP A 632 -47.33 34.31 25.60
C ASP A 632 -47.96 34.38 27.00
N PRO A 633 -47.80 33.36 27.87
CA PRO A 633 -48.32 33.37 29.23
C PRO A 633 -47.92 34.60 30.07
N ALA A 634 -46.77 35.24 29.79
CA ALA A 634 -46.28 36.40 30.50
C ALA A 634 -47.16 37.67 30.32
N TYR A 635 -47.96 37.69 29.26
CA TYR A 635 -48.87 38.81 28.95
C TYR A 635 -50.35 38.47 29.21
N SER A 636 -50.68 37.21 29.48
CA SER A 636 -52.07 36.76 29.70
C SER A 636 -52.70 37.49 30.88
N GLY A 637 -53.89 38.00 30.66
CA GLY A 637 -54.67 38.75 31.67
C GLY A 637 -54.33 40.24 31.75
N LYS A 638 -53.27 40.71 31.06
CA LYS A 638 -52.91 42.11 31.08
C LYS A 638 -53.87 42.96 30.21
N ALA A 639 -54.15 44.19 30.67
CA ALA A 639 -54.90 45.17 29.89
C ALA A 639 -54.07 45.59 28.67
N THR A 640 -54.66 45.61 27.51
CA THR A 640 -54.03 45.87 26.23
C THR A 640 -54.85 46.86 25.43
N VAL A 641 -54.23 47.70 24.68
CA VAL A 641 -54.85 48.66 23.78
C VAL A 641 -54.45 48.35 22.35
N LEU A 642 -55.42 48.32 21.46
CA LEU A 642 -55.17 48.39 20.03
C LEU A 642 -55.58 49.78 19.54
N CYS A 643 -54.67 50.44 18.88
CA CYS A 643 -54.90 51.75 18.28
C CYS A 643 -54.76 51.57 16.74
N TYR A 644 -55.88 51.81 16.04
CA TYR A 644 -55.95 51.87 14.58
C TYR A 644 -55.86 53.36 14.18
N VAL A 645 -54.83 53.70 13.42
CA VAL A 645 -54.53 55.11 13.07
C VAL A 645 -54.53 55.27 11.57
N ASP A 646 -55.12 56.33 11.09
CA ASP A 646 -55.16 56.67 9.68
C ASP A 646 -54.68 58.08 9.49
N MET A 647 -53.81 58.31 8.53
CA MET A 647 -53.31 59.65 8.21
C MET A 647 -54.39 60.43 7.43
N ASP A 648 -54.84 61.53 8.00
CA ASP A 648 -55.83 62.33 7.38
C ASP A 648 -55.23 63.14 6.16
N ASN A 649 -55.97 63.17 5.08
CA ASN A 649 -55.67 63.95 3.88
C ASN A 649 -54.41 63.58 3.10
N LEU A 650 -53.89 62.30 3.22
CA LEU A 650 -52.74 61.90 2.46
C LEU A 650 -52.92 62.06 0.94
N LYS A 651 -54.09 61.75 0.43
CA LYS A 651 -54.40 61.95 -0.99
C LYS A 651 -54.25 63.44 -1.45
N MET A 652 -54.71 64.33 -0.66
CA MET A 652 -54.57 65.76 -0.95
C MET A 652 -53.10 66.23 -0.95
N ILE A 653 -52.30 65.68 -0.02
CA ILE A 653 -50.85 65.95 0.04
C ILE A 653 -50.19 65.40 -1.22
N ASN A 654 -50.46 64.14 -1.60
CA ASN A 654 -49.94 63.54 -2.82
C ASN A 654 -50.35 64.35 -4.08
N ASP A 655 -51.59 64.67 -4.22
CA ASP A 655 -52.11 65.38 -5.39
C ASP A 655 -51.57 66.80 -5.54
N LYS A 656 -51.26 67.47 -4.42
CA LYS A 656 -50.86 68.92 -4.42
C LYS A 656 -49.34 69.07 -4.31
N TYR A 657 -48.63 68.24 -3.61
CA TYR A 657 -47.21 68.36 -3.29
C TYR A 657 -46.33 67.21 -3.79
N GLY A 658 -46.94 66.16 -4.36
CA GLY A 658 -46.23 65.03 -4.92
C GLY A 658 -46.08 63.87 -3.95
N HIS A 659 -45.74 62.69 -4.49
CA HIS A 659 -45.61 61.46 -3.71
C HIS A 659 -44.46 61.49 -2.72
N ASP A 660 -43.37 62.24 -3.00
CA ASP A 660 -42.25 62.38 -2.05
C ASP A 660 -42.66 63.02 -0.74
N ASP A 661 -43.60 64.03 -0.81
CA ASP A 661 -44.19 64.68 0.37
C ASP A 661 -45.20 63.75 1.08
N GLY A 662 -45.90 62.88 0.34
CA GLY A 662 -46.72 61.82 0.93
C GLY A 662 -45.90 60.82 1.67
N ASP A 663 -44.82 60.33 1.09
CA ASP A 663 -43.88 59.43 1.72
C ASP A 663 -43.21 60.03 2.96
N TYR A 664 -42.79 61.28 2.89
CA TYR A 664 -42.33 62.07 4.04
C TYR A 664 -43.38 62.10 5.15
N SER A 665 -44.64 62.36 4.81
CA SER A 665 -45.74 62.39 5.77
C SER A 665 -45.98 61.05 6.44
N LEU A 666 -45.94 59.96 5.70
CA LEU A 666 -46.07 58.60 6.22
C LEU A 666 -44.92 58.23 7.16
N ARG A 667 -43.65 58.58 6.81
CA ARG A 667 -42.50 58.40 7.72
C ARG A 667 -42.69 59.25 8.99
N THR A 668 -43.17 60.47 8.87
CA THR A 668 -43.43 61.35 10.02
C THR A 668 -44.50 60.73 10.94
N VAL A 669 -45.60 60.19 10.40
CA VAL A 669 -46.60 59.46 11.20
C VAL A 669 -45.96 58.28 11.94
N ALA A 670 -45.14 57.50 11.27
CA ALA A 670 -44.42 56.41 11.93
C ALA A 670 -43.51 56.88 13.07
N ASP A 671 -42.80 58.02 12.89
CA ASP A 671 -41.94 58.61 13.92
C ASP A 671 -42.76 59.19 15.09
N ILE A 672 -43.90 59.82 14.82
CA ILE A 672 -44.84 60.27 15.85
C ILE A 672 -45.34 59.05 16.67
N LEU A 673 -45.70 57.97 16.02
CA LEU A 673 -46.16 56.76 16.70
C LEU A 673 -45.02 56.12 17.54
N ARG A 674 -43.79 56.14 17.06
CA ARG A 674 -42.63 55.64 17.86
C ARG A 674 -42.42 56.55 19.09
N GLU A 675 -42.58 57.80 18.99
CA GLU A 675 -42.48 58.74 20.14
C GLU A 675 -43.66 58.61 21.11
N CYS A 676 -44.83 58.24 20.61
CA CYS A 676 -46.03 58.04 21.42
C CYS A 676 -46.05 56.71 22.17
N PHE A 677 -45.41 55.67 21.66
CA PHE A 677 -45.46 54.33 22.20
C PHE A 677 -44.05 53.86 22.58
N ARG A 678 -43.96 52.79 23.38
CA ARG A 678 -42.67 52.25 23.86
C ARG A 678 -42.07 51.35 22.82
N ASP A 679 -40.77 51.10 22.86
CA ASP A 679 -40.08 50.12 22.03
C ASP A 679 -40.59 48.68 22.19
N THR A 680 -41.25 48.38 23.32
CA THR A 680 -41.89 47.09 23.60
C THR A 680 -43.26 46.95 22.95
N ASP A 681 -43.87 48.04 22.49
CA ASP A 681 -45.17 48.03 21.84
C ASP A 681 -45.01 47.65 20.35
N VAL A 682 -46.04 47.03 19.79
CA VAL A 682 -45.98 46.58 18.40
C VAL A 682 -46.59 47.65 17.49
N LEU A 683 -45.78 48.22 16.63
CA LEU A 683 -46.18 49.22 15.68
C LEU A 683 -46.14 48.66 14.27
N GLY A 684 -47.20 48.80 13.51
CA GLY A 684 -47.26 48.34 12.12
C GLY A 684 -47.95 49.31 11.20
N ARG A 685 -47.60 49.21 9.90
CA ARG A 685 -48.34 49.85 8.81
C ARG A 685 -49.02 48.78 8.00
N ILE A 686 -50.33 48.76 8.00
CA ILE A 686 -51.12 47.67 7.42
C ILE A 686 -51.79 48.03 6.08
N GLY A 687 -51.81 49.27 5.73
CA GLY A 687 -52.37 49.80 4.50
C GLY A 687 -51.62 51.07 4.02
N GLY A 688 -52.11 51.72 3.01
CA GLY A 688 -51.49 52.91 2.43
C GLY A 688 -51.22 54.03 3.44
N ASP A 689 -52.26 54.48 4.14
CA ASP A 689 -52.30 55.56 5.18
C ASP A 689 -52.62 54.97 6.56
N GLU A 690 -52.77 53.67 6.69
CA GLU A 690 -53.28 52.97 7.88
C GLU A 690 -52.12 52.41 8.71
N PHE A 691 -52.11 52.78 9.98
CA PHE A 691 -51.14 52.30 10.97
C PHE A 691 -51.89 51.61 12.13
N VAL A 692 -51.24 50.66 12.74
CA VAL A 692 -51.78 49.95 13.90
C VAL A 692 -50.72 49.87 14.99
N VAL A 693 -51.16 50.03 16.22
CA VAL A 693 -50.33 49.89 17.40
C VAL A 693 -51.00 49.00 18.40
N MET A 694 -50.29 47.97 18.90
CA MET A 694 -50.72 47.23 20.06
C MET A 694 -49.78 47.48 21.22
N ALA A 695 -50.32 47.98 22.33
CA ALA A 695 -49.61 48.31 23.53
C ALA A 695 -50.20 47.61 24.77
N ILE A 696 -49.31 47.03 25.58
CA ILE A 696 -49.69 46.46 26.88
C ILE A 696 -49.63 47.55 27.96
N ILE A 697 -50.73 47.74 28.66
CA ILE A 697 -50.85 48.77 29.69
C ILE A 697 -50.66 48.15 31.08
N GLU A 698 -49.75 48.73 31.88
CA GLU A 698 -49.46 48.28 33.23
C GLU A 698 -50.36 48.95 34.28
N THR A 699 -50.98 50.04 33.90
CA THR A 699 -51.93 50.80 34.76
C THR A 699 -53.20 51.13 33.98
N ASP A 700 -54.32 51.35 34.67
CA ASP A 700 -55.59 51.68 34.02
C ASP A 700 -55.50 53.09 33.36
N ILE A 701 -54.94 53.09 32.17
CA ILE A 701 -54.76 54.35 31.38
C ILE A 701 -56.09 54.66 30.72
N ASP A 702 -56.55 55.88 30.92
CA ASP A 702 -57.68 56.44 30.18
C ASP A 702 -57.33 56.65 28.69
N ILE A 703 -58.19 56.07 27.80
CA ILE A 703 -58.04 56.20 26.34
C ILE A 703 -57.81 57.66 25.90
N ALA A 704 -58.48 58.62 26.64
CA ALA A 704 -58.30 60.06 26.39
C ALA A 704 -56.84 60.52 26.50
N LYS A 705 -56.05 59.98 27.41
CA LYS A 705 -54.62 60.29 27.58
C LYS A 705 -53.74 59.81 26.43
N ILE A 706 -54.07 58.66 25.84
CA ILE A 706 -53.37 58.19 24.63
C ILE A 706 -53.65 59.17 23.47
N ARG A 707 -54.89 59.55 23.32
CA ARG A 707 -55.33 60.48 22.30
C ARG A 707 -54.67 61.87 22.46
N GLU A 708 -54.70 62.43 23.68
CA GLU A 708 -53.98 63.65 23.99
C GLU A 708 -52.48 63.61 23.71
N ARG A 709 -51.85 62.49 23.96
CA ARG A 709 -50.43 62.23 23.67
C ARG A 709 -50.16 62.28 22.18
N ILE A 710 -50.96 61.57 21.38
CA ILE A 710 -50.86 61.56 19.92
C ILE A 710 -51.02 62.96 19.37
N GLU A 711 -52.04 63.67 19.81
CA GLU A 711 -52.37 65.09 19.40
C GLU A 711 -51.21 66.04 19.77
N ARG A 712 -50.68 65.94 20.99
CA ARG A 712 -49.55 66.75 21.46
C ARG A 712 -48.28 66.52 20.67
N VAL A 713 -47.90 65.27 20.42
CA VAL A 713 -46.72 64.94 19.65
C VAL A 713 -46.88 65.36 18.19
N THR A 714 -48.05 65.13 17.61
CA THR A 714 -48.39 65.57 16.24
C THR A 714 -48.26 67.05 16.08
N LYS A 715 -48.77 67.79 17.08
CA LYS A 715 -48.67 69.28 17.08
C LYS A 715 -47.20 69.75 17.16
N SER A 716 -46.41 69.13 18.01
CA SER A 716 -44.98 69.46 18.15
C SER A 716 -44.24 69.19 16.85
N HIS A 717 -44.49 68.07 16.18
CA HIS A 717 -43.89 67.76 14.87
C HIS A 717 -44.33 68.81 13.80
N ASN A 718 -45.57 69.20 13.76
CA ASN A 718 -46.05 70.19 12.81
C ASN A 718 -45.42 71.56 13.01
N GLU A 719 -45.16 72.03 14.26
CA GLU A 719 -44.51 73.28 14.60
C GLU A 719 -43.03 73.30 14.12
N THR A 720 -42.38 72.20 14.01
CA THR A 720 -40.96 72.06 13.64
C THR A 720 -40.73 71.63 12.17
N ALA A 721 -41.71 71.08 11.51
CA ALA A 721 -41.55 70.42 10.20
C ALA A 721 -41.34 71.43 9.03
N GLY A 722 -41.70 72.69 9.13
CA GLY A 722 -41.53 73.68 8.07
C GLY A 722 -42.26 73.33 6.76
N LYS A 723 -43.22 72.43 6.76
CA LYS A 723 -43.99 72.01 5.59
C LYS A 723 -45.23 72.92 5.40
N PRO A 724 -45.67 73.14 4.18
CA PRO A 724 -46.83 74.01 3.89
C PRO A 724 -48.18 73.38 4.21
N TYR A 725 -48.17 72.19 4.77
CA TYR A 725 -49.35 71.41 5.19
C TYR A 725 -49.10 70.75 6.56
N PRO A 726 -50.11 70.67 7.40
CA PRO A 726 -49.99 69.96 8.68
C PRO A 726 -50.20 68.46 8.51
N ILE A 727 -49.45 67.64 9.27
CA ILE A 727 -49.73 66.23 9.47
C ILE A 727 -50.91 66.16 10.45
N ALA A 728 -51.91 65.39 10.07
CA ALA A 728 -53.05 65.07 10.93
C ALA A 728 -53.37 63.59 10.84
N MET A 729 -53.84 63.04 11.92
CA MET A 729 -54.21 61.60 11.94
C MET A 729 -55.47 61.45 12.82
N SER A 730 -56.27 60.47 12.49
CA SER A 730 -57.37 59.97 13.27
C SER A 730 -57.09 58.61 13.89
N ALA A 731 -57.60 58.36 15.11
CA ALA A 731 -57.24 57.15 15.84
C ALA A 731 -58.43 56.50 16.53
N GLY A 732 -58.78 55.27 16.10
CA GLY A 732 -59.72 54.43 16.80
C GLY A 732 -59.02 53.58 17.86
N ILE A 733 -59.35 53.73 19.10
CA ILE A 733 -58.65 53.08 20.20
C ILE A 733 -59.61 52.11 20.94
N HIS A 734 -59.25 50.84 20.96
CA HIS A 734 -60.00 49.81 21.64
C HIS A 734 -59.19 49.19 22.76
N LYS A 735 -59.78 49.04 23.96
CA LYS A 735 -59.19 48.39 25.13
C LYS A 735 -59.71 46.99 25.27
N PHE A 736 -58.82 46.02 25.40
CA PHE A 736 -59.18 44.59 25.61
C PHE A 736 -58.23 43.92 26.62
N THR A 737 -58.48 42.69 26.96
CA THR A 737 -57.59 41.91 27.82
C THR A 737 -56.80 40.93 26.96
N CYS A 738 -55.47 40.89 27.11
CA CYS A 738 -54.60 39.97 26.41
C CYS A 738 -54.90 38.52 26.84
N ARG A 739 -55.25 37.67 25.90
CA ARG A 739 -55.51 36.24 26.12
C ARG A 739 -55.32 35.46 24.81
N PRO A 740 -54.96 34.17 24.88
CA PRO A 740 -54.74 33.33 23.69
C PRO A 740 -55.98 33.12 22.82
N ASP A 741 -57.18 33.28 23.39
CA ASP A 741 -58.47 33.11 22.70
C ASP A 741 -58.98 34.40 22.03
N VAL A 742 -58.21 35.47 22.08
CA VAL A 742 -58.57 36.77 21.44
C VAL A 742 -58.35 36.64 19.94
N ASP A 743 -59.41 36.86 19.17
CA ASP A 743 -59.31 37.06 17.73
C ASP A 743 -58.84 38.49 17.39
N ILE A 744 -57.61 38.63 16.97
CA ILE A 744 -57.03 39.94 16.64
C ILE A 744 -57.76 40.60 15.48
N TYR A 745 -58.35 39.87 14.55
CA TYR A 745 -59.07 40.45 13.42
C TYR A 745 -60.37 41.14 13.89
N SER A 746 -61.13 40.52 14.82
CA SER A 746 -62.26 41.16 15.44
C SER A 746 -61.91 42.41 16.22
N ILE A 747 -60.75 42.45 16.91
CA ILE A 747 -60.29 43.63 17.63
C ILE A 747 -59.88 44.77 16.66
N LEU A 748 -59.26 44.40 15.52
CA LEU A 748 -58.92 45.37 14.44
C LEU A 748 -60.19 45.96 13.85
N GLU A 749 -61.25 45.20 13.59
CA GLU A 749 -62.54 45.67 13.08
C GLU A 749 -63.23 46.65 14.07
N ILE A 750 -63.19 46.35 15.37
CA ILE A 750 -63.71 47.25 16.39
C ILE A 750 -63.00 48.59 16.43
N ALA A 751 -61.64 48.50 16.37
CA ALA A 751 -60.80 49.70 16.39
C ALA A 751 -60.97 50.51 15.11
N ASP A 752 -61.14 49.89 13.94
CA ASP A 752 -61.44 50.60 12.69
C ASP A 752 -62.83 51.27 12.74
N GLY A 753 -63.86 50.60 13.30
CA GLY A 753 -65.18 51.23 13.52
C GLY A 753 -65.09 52.49 14.37
N LEU A 754 -64.28 52.46 15.46
CA LEU A 754 -64.06 53.64 16.32
C LEU A 754 -63.28 54.75 15.60
N LEU A 755 -62.37 54.41 14.71
CA LEU A 755 -61.65 55.31 13.84
C LEU A 755 -62.60 56.00 12.89
N TYR A 756 -63.52 55.26 12.29
CA TYR A 756 -64.54 55.79 11.40
C TYR A 756 -65.44 56.81 12.13
N GLU A 757 -65.89 56.51 13.36
CA GLU A 757 -66.67 57.43 14.20
C GLU A 757 -65.91 58.72 14.48
N GLU A 758 -64.62 58.66 14.85
CA GLU A 758 -63.81 59.84 15.08
C GLU A 758 -63.65 60.71 13.81
N LYS A 759 -63.44 60.06 12.65
CA LYS A 759 -63.37 60.77 11.37
C LYS A 759 -64.70 61.52 11.07
N MET A 760 -65.84 60.89 11.37
CA MET A 760 -67.13 61.53 11.19
C MET A 760 -67.37 62.75 12.14
N GLU A 761 -66.95 62.60 13.41
CA GLU A 761 -67.01 63.68 14.38
C GLU A 761 -66.12 64.90 13.97
N LYS A 762 -64.87 64.58 13.53
CA LYS A 762 -63.95 65.61 13.02
C LYS A 762 -64.55 66.36 11.79
N LYS A 763 -65.13 65.59 10.83
CA LYS A 763 -65.83 66.17 9.68
C LYS A 763 -67.02 67.10 10.08
N ALA A 764 -67.79 66.71 11.09
CA ALA A 764 -68.93 67.45 11.60
C ALA A 764 -68.48 68.77 12.30
N LYS A 765 -67.32 68.73 13.00
CA LYS A 765 -66.83 69.86 13.82
C LYS A 765 -66.00 70.86 12.98
N TYR A 766 -65.30 70.45 11.95
CA TYR A 766 -64.37 71.28 11.20
C TYR A 766 -64.76 71.51 9.72
N GLY A 767 -65.90 70.95 9.25
CA GLY A 767 -66.33 71.03 7.86
C GLY A 767 -65.38 70.30 6.87
N SER A 768 -65.86 69.84 5.74
CA SER A 768 -65.01 69.28 4.74
C SER A 768 -64.04 70.32 4.19
N TYR A 769 -62.73 70.21 4.56
CA TYR A 769 -61.73 70.93 3.79
C TYR A 769 -61.72 70.37 2.35
N ARG A 770 -62.29 71.12 1.42
CA ARG A 770 -62.14 70.86 -0.04
C ARG A 770 -60.83 71.43 -0.54
#